data_fd23160404830ee682c235c5118ee463
#
_entry.id   fd23160404830ee682c235c5118ee463
#
_cell.length_a   1.000
_cell.length_b   1.000
_cell.length_c   1.000
_cell.angle_alpha   90.00
_cell.angle_beta   90.00
_cell.angle_gamma   90.00
#
_symmetry.space_group_name_H-M   'P 1'
#
loop_
_entity.id
_entity.type
_entity.pdbx_description
1 polymer ?
#
loop_
_entity_poly.entity_id
_entity_poly.type
_entity_poly.pdbx_seq_one_letter_code
_entity_poly.pdbx_strand_id
1 'polypeptide(L)'
;MKWNLHLLFPALLGVTLVATTAEEPWFRRSLVGLEVGPTGSQFGGSTNDTVFAKRFNGRDIARATEASRGEYLVIWTREGDWAFYDSKLLPKPPGLGQRDVLREAVDEGRKLGLPIIAYCQVQYPSQTLREHPEWRAVDQDGKPIAGRVCYRSGYLDYMKTMVEEQLAYGIAGFHLDMVDQGFGPPYGCWCATCQKEFHAQYSQPMPKGVTWDDDWDRMLEFRYAGSERFEKGLTKHIRRINPRATVDYNYHGNPPFSWEVGQRPVQHAGNGDFVTGETGVWGFSALTVGLNAEFYKAATPGLPFQIAMQRGVRMYHDQTTRPLNDLRWELFTLLSHGGFVTLVDKTAFDGGLDPQAYERFGSAFKEVHTKRAHFQHTPVYEVGLYYSSRTRDWFGRDKPADYFQSFQGAHKAMVYEHIPWGVVLDENVSLDTLQKFPVVMLPNVAIVSEKEVALFRQYVDAGGKLIVTGISGTRGPRGEPHSQSALNELMGAKFMGELDSTDNWVRLRTPPKAEMETLFQNIPHARHRNESAGRIESVPFLVRGPAVVYEPTTATPVGELLKPHRSTLHSENRYNKDWPMSADATVGPAILLNHIGKGSVLTFAASPDWATASDHHLTETRKLLANAVRLLSPTQRLVIEAPTTVQTVVTHEPATRTLRVHLLGYNAPPQTTPAKDRPYVLPVPIEDAPMYRVRITTREPLKSVKALNRSTQLNRRGNLVDAVVNDIHEVLLLRY
;
A
#
# COMPACT_ATOMS: atom_id res chain seq x y z
N MET A 1 -60.99 -35.56 -53.87
CA MET A 1 -60.41 -36.40 -52.84
C MET A 1 -59.56 -35.54 -51.96
N LYS A 2 -60.04 -35.23 -50.73
CA LYS A 2 -59.32 -34.41 -49.73
C LYS A 2 -58.63 -35.35 -48.77
N TRP A 3 -57.34 -35.18 -48.58
CA TRP A 3 -56.58 -35.86 -47.52
C TRP A 3 -56.28 -34.87 -46.40
N ASN A 4 -56.76 -35.15 -45.16
CA ASN A 4 -56.43 -34.44 -43.96
C ASN A 4 -55.12 -34.97 -43.37
N LEU A 5 -54.16 -34.09 -43.17
CA LEU A 5 -52.93 -34.38 -42.41
C LEU A 5 -53.13 -33.89 -40.97
N HIS A 6 -53.19 -34.80 -39.99
CA HIS A 6 -53.13 -34.47 -38.56
C HIS A 6 -51.66 -34.25 -38.15
N LEU A 7 -51.30 -33.04 -37.79
CA LEU A 7 -50.06 -32.68 -37.15
C LEU A 7 -50.14 -32.94 -35.67
N LEU A 8 -49.39 -33.91 -35.17
CA LEU A 8 -49.10 -34.13 -33.76
C LEU A 8 -48.00 -33.15 -33.29
N PHE A 9 -48.33 -32.23 -32.37
CA PHE A 9 -47.35 -31.41 -31.66
C PHE A 9 -46.81 -32.22 -30.47
N PRO A 10 -45.50 -32.35 -30.27
CA PRO A 10 -44.90 -32.83 -29.03
C PRO A 10 -44.92 -31.69 -28.00
N ALA A 11 -45.50 -31.97 -26.82
CA ALA A 11 -45.40 -31.09 -25.67
C ALA A 11 -43.96 -31.02 -25.19
N LEU A 12 -43.30 -29.89 -25.39
CA LEU A 12 -42.01 -29.58 -24.73
C LEU A 12 -42.28 -29.29 -23.24
N LEU A 13 -41.91 -30.25 -22.38
CA LEU A 13 -41.72 -30.01 -20.97
C LEU A 13 -40.54 -29.02 -20.78
N GLY A 14 -40.88 -27.75 -20.50
CA GLY A 14 -39.91 -26.73 -20.11
C GLY A 14 -39.34 -27.07 -18.74
N VAL A 15 -38.15 -27.62 -18.69
CA VAL A 15 -37.36 -27.69 -17.47
C VAL A 15 -36.83 -26.26 -17.21
N THR A 16 -37.49 -25.55 -16.32
CA THR A 16 -36.96 -24.29 -15.77
C THR A 16 -35.75 -24.62 -14.93
N LEU A 17 -34.58 -24.46 -15.51
CA LEU A 17 -33.33 -24.37 -14.76
C LEU A 17 -33.43 -23.13 -13.87
N VAL A 18 -33.77 -23.32 -12.60
CA VAL A 18 -33.56 -22.32 -11.56
C VAL A 18 -32.04 -22.23 -11.41
N ALA A 19 -31.45 -21.25 -12.06
CA ALA A 19 -30.09 -20.86 -11.76
C ALA A 19 -30.05 -20.42 -10.31
N THR A 20 -29.61 -21.31 -9.42
CA THR A 20 -29.24 -20.92 -8.06
C THR A 20 -28.06 -19.95 -8.21
N THR A 21 -28.32 -18.67 -8.02
CA THR A 21 -27.25 -17.67 -7.88
C THR A 21 -26.37 -18.16 -6.75
N ALA A 22 -25.13 -18.54 -7.08
CA ALA A 22 -24.16 -18.93 -6.06
C ALA A 22 -24.04 -17.77 -5.05
N GLU A 23 -24.17 -18.11 -3.77
CA GLU A 23 -24.06 -17.10 -2.70
C GLU A 23 -22.70 -16.39 -2.84
N GLU A 24 -22.72 -15.06 -2.81
CA GLU A 24 -21.50 -14.26 -2.92
C GLU A 24 -20.55 -14.61 -1.77
N PRO A 25 -19.24 -14.82 -2.05
CA PRO A 25 -18.26 -15.16 -1.02
C PRO A 25 -18.23 -14.14 0.11
N TRP A 26 -18.04 -14.62 1.35
CA TRP A 26 -18.09 -13.79 2.54
C TRP A 26 -17.22 -12.54 2.44
N PHE A 27 -16.00 -12.63 1.90
CA PHE A 27 -15.03 -11.52 1.80
C PHE A 27 -15.46 -10.41 0.82
N ARG A 28 -16.34 -10.69 -0.14
CA ARG A 28 -16.87 -9.67 -1.06
C ARG A 28 -18.01 -8.85 -0.44
N ARG A 29 -18.71 -9.41 0.53
CA ARG A 29 -19.82 -8.75 1.22
C ARG A 29 -19.42 -8.12 2.56
N SER A 30 -18.26 -8.47 3.10
CA SER A 30 -17.78 -7.98 4.39
C SER A 30 -17.00 -6.69 4.27
N LEU A 31 -17.12 -5.83 5.27
CA LEU A 31 -16.33 -4.61 5.44
C LEU A 31 -15.40 -4.71 6.65
N VAL A 32 -15.87 -5.35 7.74
CA VAL A 32 -15.14 -5.40 9.01
C VAL A 32 -15.24 -6.76 9.67
N GLY A 33 -14.13 -7.20 10.26
CA GLY A 33 -14.07 -8.41 11.07
C GLY A 33 -13.01 -8.31 12.14
N LEU A 34 -12.87 -9.36 12.92
CA LEU A 34 -11.84 -9.47 13.94
C LEU A 34 -10.86 -10.59 13.61
N GLU A 35 -9.61 -10.39 13.97
CA GLU A 35 -8.63 -11.44 14.09
C GLU A 35 -8.23 -11.57 15.55
N VAL A 36 -8.40 -12.76 16.12
CA VAL A 36 -8.18 -12.97 17.55
C VAL A 36 -7.21 -14.12 17.79
N GLY A 37 -6.12 -13.80 18.50
CA GLY A 37 -5.11 -14.77 18.90
C GLY A 37 -4.61 -14.51 20.31
N PRO A 38 -3.99 -15.52 20.97
CA PRO A 38 -3.41 -15.33 22.30
C PRO A 38 -2.16 -14.47 22.21
N THR A 39 -1.92 -13.67 23.23
CA THR A 39 -0.67 -12.92 23.37
C THR A 39 0.45 -13.83 23.82
N GLY A 40 1.56 -13.83 23.10
CA GLY A 40 2.83 -14.22 23.70
C GLY A 40 3.25 -15.66 23.58
N SER A 41 2.68 -16.51 22.71
CA SER A 41 3.25 -17.85 22.50
C SER A 41 4.66 -17.78 21.92
N GLN A 42 4.93 -16.80 21.04
CA GLN A 42 6.28 -16.51 20.54
C GLN A 42 7.18 -15.87 21.58
N PHE A 43 6.61 -15.21 22.60
CA PHE A 43 7.30 -14.30 23.50
C PHE A 43 7.29 -14.73 24.97
N GLY A 44 6.72 -15.88 25.33
CA GLY A 44 6.72 -16.24 26.72
C GLY A 44 5.99 -17.51 27.16
N GLY A 45 5.25 -18.18 26.28
CA GLY A 45 4.67 -19.49 26.59
C GLY A 45 5.76 -20.57 26.62
N SER A 46 6.04 -21.17 27.75
CA SER A 46 6.92 -22.34 27.88
C SER A 46 6.13 -23.64 27.73
N THR A 47 6.82 -24.73 27.45
CA THR A 47 6.22 -26.08 27.38
C THR A 47 5.53 -26.50 28.68
N ASN A 48 5.83 -25.85 29.79
CA ASN A 48 5.27 -26.16 31.11
C ASN A 48 4.34 -25.06 31.64
N ASP A 49 4.04 -24.04 30.81
CA ASP A 49 3.18 -22.95 31.23
C ASP A 49 1.71 -23.33 31.22
N THR A 50 1.10 -23.36 32.40
CA THR A 50 -0.33 -23.69 32.57
C THR A 50 -1.25 -22.48 32.64
N VAL A 51 -0.71 -21.27 32.56
CA VAL A 51 -1.47 -19.99 32.55
C VAL A 51 -1.74 -19.54 31.12
N PHE A 52 -0.75 -19.68 30.23
CA PHE A 52 -0.88 -19.29 28.84
C PHE A 52 -2.10 -19.96 28.17
N ALA A 53 -2.95 -19.16 27.56
CA ALA A 53 -4.15 -19.57 26.82
C ALA A 53 -5.22 -20.32 27.67
N LYS A 54 -5.14 -20.34 29.01
CA LYS A 54 -6.07 -21.08 29.89
C LYS A 54 -7.53 -20.71 29.67
N ARG A 55 -7.83 -19.45 29.35
CA ARG A 55 -9.17 -18.91 29.08
C ARG A 55 -9.43 -18.66 27.60
N PHE A 56 -8.50 -19.02 26.71
CA PHE A 56 -8.68 -18.85 25.28
C PHE A 56 -9.81 -19.75 24.78
N ASN A 57 -10.97 -19.16 24.43
CA ASN A 57 -12.24 -19.86 24.25
C ASN A 57 -12.89 -19.41 22.93
N GLY A 58 -12.97 -20.32 21.96
CA GLY A 58 -13.49 -20.04 20.64
C GLY A 58 -14.96 -19.61 20.61
N ARG A 59 -15.79 -20.18 21.50
CA ARG A 59 -17.21 -19.78 21.62
C ARG A 59 -17.36 -18.35 22.09
N ASP A 60 -16.64 -17.97 23.13
CA ASP A 60 -16.74 -16.63 23.71
C ASP A 60 -16.19 -15.59 22.73
N ILE A 61 -15.13 -15.93 21.99
CA ILE A 61 -14.57 -15.06 20.94
C ILE A 61 -15.56 -14.87 19.81
N ALA A 62 -16.22 -15.93 19.31
CA ALA A 62 -17.21 -15.84 18.25
C ALA A 62 -18.41 -14.96 18.68
N ARG A 63 -18.90 -15.12 19.92
CA ARG A 63 -19.96 -14.27 20.49
C ARG A 63 -19.53 -12.82 20.63
N ALA A 64 -18.34 -12.57 21.13
CA ALA A 64 -17.81 -11.22 21.28
C ALA A 64 -17.63 -10.52 19.92
N THR A 65 -17.21 -11.27 18.89
CA THR A 65 -17.10 -10.78 17.51
C THR A 65 -18.46 -10.37 16.96
N GLU A 66 -19.48 -11.22 17.10
CA GLU A 66 -20.84 -10.91 16.63
C GLU A 66 -21.45 -9.74 17.42
N ALA A 67 -21.33 -9.75 18.75
CA ALA A 67 -21.81 -8.66 19.61
C ALA A 67 -21.16 -7.32 19.27
N SER A 68 -19.89 -7.33 18.84
CA SER A 68 -19.17 -6.16 18.32
C SER A 68 -19.50 -5.86 16.85
N ARG A 69 -20.45 -6.58 16.23
CA ARG A 69 -20.86 -6.42 14.83
C ARG A 69 -19.78 -6.74 13.81
N GLY A 70 -18.82 -7.58 14.14
CA GLY A 70 -17.88 -8.17 13.19
C GLY A 70 -18.64 -9.12 12.24
N GLU A 71 -18.28 -9.11 10.98
CA GLU A 71 -18.94 -9.87 9.92
C GLU A 71 -18.24 -11.19 9.61
N TYR A 72 -17.06 -11.39 10.15
CA TYR A 72 -16.26 -12.61 10.11
C TYR A 72 -15.28 -12.64 11.27
N LEU A 73 -14.75 -13.83 11.57
CA LEU A 73 -13.73 -14.04 12.60
C LEU A 73 -12.57 -14.82 12.02
N VAL A 74 -11.38 -14.24 12.05
CA VAL A 74 -10.10 -14.93 11.88
C VAL A 74 -9.64 -15.38 13.26
N ILE A 75 -9.60 -16.68 13.51
CA ILE A 75 -9.20 -17.25 14.80
C ILE A 75 -7.89 -17.99 14.68
N TRP A 76 -6.98 -17.76 15.61
CA TRP A 76 -5.69 -18.41 15.63
C TRP A 76 -5.84 -19.90 15.91
N THR A 77 -5.39 -20.71 14.96
CA THR A 77 -5.39 -22.18 15.06
C THR A 77 -3.99 -22.74 15.27
N ARG A 78 -2.99 -22.02 14.79
CA ARG A 78 -1.59 -22.40 14.94
C ARG A 78 -0.70 -21.18 15.15
N GLU A 79 0.22 -21.29 16.10
CA GLU A 79 1.33 -20.36 16.27
C GLU A 79 2.60 -21.14 16.69
N GLY A 80 3.67 -21.05 15.89
CA GLY A 80 4.91 -21.79 16.11
C GLY A 80 4.66 -23.29 16.20
N ASP A 81 4.94 -23.85 17.37
CA ASP A 81 4.78 -25.28 17.67
C ASP A 81 3.47 -25.61 18.41
N TRP A 82 2.55 -24.65 18.55
CA TRP A 82 1.26 -24.82 19.23
C TRP A 82 0.08 -24.90 18.26
N ALA A 83 -0.81 -25.87 18.51
CA ALA A 83 -2.15 -25.93 17.92
C ALA A 83 -3.20 -25.56 18.98
N PHE A 84 -4.19 -24.75 18.61
CA PHE A 84 -5.32 -24.37 19.46
C PHE A 84 -6.58 -25.21 19.12
N TYR A 85 -6.38 -26.40 18.54
CA TYR A 85 -7.38 -27.38 18.15
C TYR A 85 -6.85 -28.82 18.36
N ASP A 86 -7.67 -29.84 18.15
CA ASP A 86 -7.25 -31.23 18.24
C ASP A 86 -6.43 -31.65 17.02
N SER A 87 -5.17 -31.23 17.00
CA SER A 87 -4.21 -31.60 15.95
C SER A 87 -3.53 -32.92 16.23
N LYS A 88 -3.28 -33.67 15.16
CA LYS A 88 -2.43 -34.90 15.21
C LYS A 88 -0.95 -34.56 14.96
N LEU A 89 -0.66 -33.35 14.52
CA LEU A 89 0.69 -32.92 14.14
C LEU A 89 1.38 -32.07 15.21
N LEU A 90 0.62 -31.33 15.98
CA LEU A 90 1.16 -30.37 16.97
C LEU A 90 0.48 -30.54 18.33
N PRO A 91 1.22 -30.36 19.44
CA PRO A 91 0.64 -30.32 20.76
C PRO A 91 -0.16 -29.04 21.02
N LYS A 92 -1.08 -29.12 21.98
CA LYS A 92 -1.74 -27.94 22.56
C LYS A 92 -0.86 -27.29 23.63
N PRO A 93 -0.96 -25.97 23.85
CA PRO A 93 -0.36 -25.34 25.02
C PRO A 93 -0.91 -25.99 26.31
N PRO A 94 -0.09 -26.26 27.33
CA PRO A 94 -0.55 -26.89 28.56
C PRO A 94 -1.70 -26.19 29.25
N GLY A 95 -1.73 -24.85 29.25
CA GLY A 95 -2.82 -24.06 29.83
C GLY A 95 -4.16 -24.24 29.14
N LEU A 96 -4.17 -24.57 27.84
CA LEU A 96 -5.39 -24.81 27.08
C LEU A 96 -6.11 -26.12 27.54
N GLY A 97 -5.39 -27.08 28.07
CA GLY A 97 -5.91 -28.38 28.51
C GLY A 97 -6.54 -29.17 27.36
N GLN A 98 -7.77 -29.68 27.58
CA GLN A 98 -8.49 -30.46 26.58
C GLN A 98 -9.33 -29.62 25.61
N ARG A 99 -9.32 -28.30 25.74
CA ARG A 99 -10.14 -27.41 24.91
C ARG A 99 -9.74 -27.47 23.42
N ASP A 100 -10.74 -27.46 22.56
CA ASP A 100 -10.60 -27.32 21.11
C ASP A 100 -11.23 -25.99 20.66
N VAL A 101 -10.40 -24.95 20.58
CA VAL A 101 -10.83 -23.57 20.31
C VAL A 101 -11.44 -23.45 18.92
N LEU A 102 -10.89 -24.16 17.92
CA LEU A 102 -11.42 -24.13 16.57
C LEU A 102 -12.82 -24.75 16.50
N ARG A 103 -13.03 -25.90 17.17
CA ARG A 103 -14.34 -26.54 17.27
C ARG A 103 -15.35 -25.62 17.93
N GLU A 104 -14.99 -25.03 19.07
CA GLU A 104 -15.83 -24.09 19.80
C GLU A 104 -16.24 -22.89 18.93
N ALA A 105 -15.28 -22.31 18.18
CA ALA A 105 -15.53 -21.17 17.30
C ALA A 105 -16.43 -21.53 16.11
N VAL A 106 -16.16 -22.65 15.45
CA VAL A 106 -16.95 -23.10 14.28
C VAL A 106 -18.37 -23.46 14.67
N ASP A 107 -18.57 -24.18 15.78
CA ASP A 107 -19.89 -24.58 16.23
C ASP A 107 -20.74 -23.35 16.65
N GLU A 108 -20.12 -22.35 17.27
CA GLU A 108 -20.83 -21.13 17.62
C GLU A 108 -21.02 -20.22 16.40
N GLY A 109 -20.02 -20.11 15.54
CA GLY A 109 -20.09 -19.34 14.29
C GLY A 109 -21.24 -19.79 13.39
N ARG A 110 -21.49 -21.11 13.28
CA ARG A 110 -22.67 -21.64 12.55
C ARG A 110 -23.98 -21.15 13.10
N LYS A 111 -24.13 -21.07 14.42
CA LYS A 111 -25.36 -20.58 15.07
C LYS A 111 -25.58 -19.10 14.82
N LEU A 112 -24.49 -18.34 14.76
CA LEU A 112 -24.48 -16.89 14.59
C LEU A 112 -24.48 -16.45 13.11
N GLY A 113 -24.27 -17.39 12.16
CA GLY A 113 -24.07 -17.07 10.75
C GLY A 113 -22.74 -16.36 10.49
N LEU A 114 -21.77 -16.52 11.36
CA LEU A 114 -20.45 -15.86 11.33
C LEU A 114 -19.44 -16.77 10.63
N PRO A 115 -18.84 -16.39 9.49
CA PRO A 115 -17.74 -17.10 8.86
C PRO A 115 -16.54 -17.18 9.79
N ILE A 116 -15.99 -18.38 9.97
CA ILE A 116 -14.79 -18.64 10.77
C ILE A 116 -13.63 -18.97 9.84
N ILE A 117 -12.58 -18.19 9.90
CA ILE A 117 -11.36 -18.32 9.11
C ILE A 117 -10.23 -18.77 10.04
N ALA A 118 -9.50 -19.81 9.65
CA ALA A 118 -8.37 -20.30 10.43
C ALA A 118 -7.12 -19.47 10.13
N TYR A 119 -6.58 -18.78 11.13
CA TYR A 119 -5.23 -18.24 11.08
C TYR A 119 -4.23 -19.36 11.26
N CYS A 120 -3.30 -19.49 10.32
CA CYS A 120 -2.25 -20.51 10.39
C CYS A 120 -0.89 -19.89 10.05
N GLN A 121 -0.01 -19.82 11.05
CA GLN A 121 1.36 -19.36 10.85
C GLN A 121 2.18 -20.40 10.07
N VAL A 122 2.91 -19.98 9.04
CA VAL A 122 3.69 -20.88 8.17
C VAL A 122 5.10 -21.10 8.69
N GLN A 123 5.83 -20.04 9.03
CA GLN A 123 7.21 -20.12 9.52
C GLN A 123 7.27 -20.43 11.03
N TYR A 124 8.47 -20.58 11.55
CA TYR A 124 8.82 -20.78 12.97
C TYR A 124 8.35 -22.09 13.62
N PRO A 125 8.30 -23.23 12.91
CA PRO A 125 7.96 -24.52 13.52
C PRO A 125 9.21 -25.14 14.20
N SER A 126 9.63 -24.60 15.33
CA SER A 126 10.92 -24.93 15.95
C SER A 126 11.05 -26.40 16.33
N GLN A 127 10.00 -27.01 16.87
CA GLN A 127 9.99 -28.43 17.21
C GLN A 127 9.97 -29.29 15.95
N THR A 128 9.05 -29.01 15.02
CA THR A 128 8.97 -29.71 13.73
C THR A 128 10.31 -29.69 13.00
N LEU A 129 11.05 -28.58 13.05
CA LEU A 129 12.38 -28.48 12.45
C LEU A 129 13.46 -29.23 13.22
N ARG A 130 13.26 -29.58 14.50
CA ARG A 130 14.15 -30.52 15.21
C ARG A 130 13.89 -31.96 14.79
N GLU A 131 12.63 -32.31 14.58
CA GLU A 131 12.19 -33.64 14.13
C GLU A 131 12.51 -33.88 12.65
N HIS A 132 12.45 -32.81 11.83
CA HIS A 132 12.70 -32.79 10.39
C HIS A 132 13.79 -31.80 10.01
N PRO A 133 15.05 -32.02 10.37
CA PRO A 133 16.16 -31.12 10.10
C PRO A 133 16.39 -30.87 8.59
N GLU A 134 15.98 -31.79 7.73
CA GLU A 134 16.05 -31.70 6.28
C GLU A 134 15.08 -30.62 5.69
N TRP A 135 14.11 -30.13 6.46
CA TRP A 135 13.21 -29.04 6.03
C TRP A 135 13.75 -27.67 6.38
N ARG A 136 14.82 -27.56 7.13
CA ARG A 136 15.40 -26.27 7.51
C ARG A 136 15.95 -25.54 6.31
N ALA A 137 15.68 -24.23 6.26
CA ALA A 137 16.49 -23.36 5.44
C ALA A 137 17.92 -23.28 6.04
N VAL A 138 18.90 -23.28 5.17
CA VAL A 138 20.31 -23.17 5.57
C VAL A 138 20.97 -22.02 4.85
N ASP A 139 21.92 -21.37 5.51
CA ASP A 139 22.71 -20.29 4.93
C ASP A 139 23.76 -20.82 3.93
N GLN A 140 24.54 -19.91 3.36
CA GLN A 140 25.58 -20.20 2.39
C GLN A 140 26.74 -21.04 2.94
N ASP A 141 26.91 -21.11 4.26
CA ASP A 141 27.90 -21.91 4.96
C ASP A 141 27.34 -23.26 5.44
N GLY A 142 26.08 -23.56 5.11
CA GLY A 142 25.38 -24.77 5.49
C GLY A 142 24.82 -24.76 6.91
N LYS A 143 24.80 -23.60 7.61
CA LYS A 143 24.25 -23.48 8.96
C LYS A 143 22.73 -23.29 8.90
N PRO A 144 21.97 -23.93 9.77
CA PRO A 144 20.53 -23.73 9.85
C PRO A 144 20.15 -22.29 10.17
N ILE A 145 19.19 -21.74 9.42
CA ILE A 145 18.57 -20.45 9.71
C ILE A 145 17.48 -20.68 10.75
N ALA A 146 17.58 -20.01 11.90
CA ALA A 146 16.65 -20.20 13.01
C ALA A 146 15.19 -19.96 12.62
N GLY A 147 14.31 -20.93 12.88
CA GLY A 147 12.88 -20.85 12.63
C GLY A 147 12.46 -20.83 11.16
N ARG A 148 13.38 -20.94 10.20
CA ARG A 148 13.07 -20.84 8.77
C ARG A 148 12.97 -22.20 8.09
N VAL A 149 11.88 -22.41 7.35
CA VAL A 149 11.66 -23.58 6.51
C VAL A 149 12.10 -23.32 5.08
N CYS A 150 12.57 -24.38 4.41
CA CYS A 150 12.82 -24.35 2.97
C CYS A 150 11.52 -24.68 2.22
N TYR A 151 10.99 -23.76 1.42
CA TYR A 151 9.77 -23.96 0.63
C TYR A 151 9.90 -25.01 -0.50
N ARG A 152 11.11 -25.50 -0.75
CA ARG A 152 11.41 -26.57 -1.72
C ARG A 152 11.62 -27.94 -1.05
N SER A 153 11.37 -28.01 0.27
CA SER A 153 11.45 -29.26 1.06
C SER A 153 10.10 -29.96 1.16
N GLY A 154 10.05 -31.07 1.90
CA GLY A 154 8.82 -31.79 2.26
C GLY A 154 7.87 -31.00 3.16
N TYR A 155 8.23 -29.82 3.62
CA TYR A 155 7.39 -28.99 4.48
C TYR A 155 6.05 -28.59 3.84
N LEU A 156 5.99 -28.45 2.52
CA LEU A 156 4.72 -28.23 1.83
C LEU A 156 3.72 -29.36 2.06
N ASP A 157 4.17 -30.62 2.05
CA ASP A 157 3.28 -31.78 2.28
C ASP A 157 2.83 -31.87 3.74
N TYR A 158 3.69 -31.48 4.67
CA TYR A 158 3.32 -31.32 6.08
C TYR A 158 2.22 -30.24 6.23
N MET A 159 2.36 -29.09 5.59
CA MET A 159 1.34 -28.03 5.63
C MET A 159 0.04 -28.46 4.94
N LYS A 160 0.10 -29.27 3.88
CA LYS A 160 -1.12 -29.88 3.28
C LYS A 160 -1.87 -30.73 4.28
N THR A 161 -1.19 -31.58 5.06
CA THR A 161 -1.82 -32.40 6.12
C THR A 161 -2.45 -31.50 7.19
N MET A 162 -1.76 -30.42 7.58
CA MET A 162 -2.26 -29.48 8.59
C MET A 162 -3.55 -28.76 8.14
N VAL A 163 -3.61 -28.30 6.90
CA VAL A 163 -4.82 -27.64 6.38
C VAL A 163 -5.96 -28.65 6.19
N GLU A 164 -5.69 -29.94 5.90
CA GLU A 164 -6.71 -31.02 5.88
C GLU A 164 -7.37 -31.19 7.25
N GLU A 165 -6.58 -31.22 8.33
CA GLU A 165 -7.13 -31.29 9.69
C GLU A 165 -8.12 -30.14 9.95
N GLN A 166 -7.74 -28.92 9.59
CA GLN A 166 -8.56 -27.73 9.86
C GLN A 166 -9.79 -27.67 8.95
N LEU A 167 -9.68 -28.08 7.67
CA LEU A 167 -10.82 -28.15 6.74
C LEU A 167 -11.91 -29.10 7.25
N ALA A 168 -11.55 -30.18 7.96
CA ALA A 168 -12.50 -31.13 8.54
C ALA A 168 -13.45 -30.50 9.59
N TYR A 169 -13.11 -29.34 10.14
CA TYR A 169 -13.99 -28.58 11.05
C TYR A 169 -15.10 -27.85 10.32
N GLY A 170 -14.96 -27.61 8.99
CA GLY A 170 -15.91 -26.84 8.19
C GLY A 170 -15.74 -25.34 8.33
N ILE A 171 -14.51 -24.89 8.39
CA ILE A 171 -14.12 -23.47 8.34
C ILE A 171 -14.48 -22.82 6.99
N ALA A 172 -14.62 -21.49 6.98
CA ALA A 172 -14.88 -20.72 5.76
C ALA A 172 -13.64 -20.46 4.91
N GLY A 173 -12.44 -20.54 5.51
CA GLY A 173 -11.18 -20.32 4.80
C GLY A 173 -9.97 -20.27 5.71
N PHE A 174 -8.85 -19.86 5.10
CA PHE A 174 -7.56 -19.71 5.76
C PHE A 174 -7.03 -18.30 5.61
N HIS A 175 -6.43 -17.80 6.68
CA HIS A 175 -5.48 -16.70 6.71
C HIS A 175 -4.09 -17.27 7.00
N LEU A 176 -3.21 -17.27 5.98
CA LEU A 176 -1.87 -17.86 6.06
C LEU A 176 -0.85 -16.75 6.27
N ASP A 177 -0.27 -16.74 7.46
CA ASP A 177 0.65 -15.68 7.87
C ASP A 177 2.11 -16.18 7.93
N MET A 178 3.04 -15.23 8.00
CA MET A 178 4.48 -15.46 8.03
C MET A 178 4.97 -16.32 6.85
N VAL A 179 4.51 -15.95 5.64
CA VAL A 179 4.93 -16.61 4.39
C VAL A 179 6.15 -15.95 3.75
N ASP A 180 6.64 -14.86 4.33
CA ASP A 180 7.90 -14.23 3.94
C ASP A 180 9.11 -15.15 4.16
N GLN A 181 10.20 -14.87 3.45
CA GLN A 181 11.47 -15.61 3.59
C GLN A 181 12.48 -14.91 4.52
N GLY A 182 12.02 -13.96 5.35
CA GLY A 182 12.80 -13.19 6.32
C GLY A 182 12.99 -11.74 5.94
N PHE A 183 13.27 -10.92 6.95
CA PHE A 183 13.48 -9.47 6.83
C PHE A 183 14.96 -9.06 6.92
N GLY A 184 15.85 -10.01 6.88
CA GLY A 184 17.31 -9.78 6.99
C GLY A 184 18.10 -10.96 6.47
N PRO A 185 19.44 -10.83 6.39
CA PRO A 185 20.32 -11.89 5.93
C PRO A 185 20.24 -13.15 6.82
N PRO A 186 20.52 -14.35 6.23
CA PRO A 186 20.88 -14.59 4.85
C PRO A 186 19.66 -14.57 3.93
N TYR A 187 19.81 -14.06 2.70
CA TYR A 187 18.72 -13.91 1.73
C TYR A 187 18.62 -15.10 0.79
N GLY A 188 18.22 -16.23 1.29
CA GLY A 188 18.06 -17.45 0.50
C GLY A 188 18.14 -18.72 1.33
N CYS A 189 18.12 -19.85 0.63
CA CYS A 189 18.33 -21.18 1.22
C CYS A 189 19.31 -21.95 0.35
N TRP A 190 20.44 -22.37 0.93
CA TRP A 190 21.50 -23.15 0.27
C TRP A 190 21.45 -24.64 0.63
N CYS A 191 20.28 -25.19 0.96
CA CYS A 191 20.16 -26.63 1.18
C CYS A 191 20.42 -27.41 -0.12
N ALA A 192 20.70 -28.70 -0.01
CA ALA A 192 21.05 -29.56 -1.16
C ALA A 192 19.97 -29.51 -2.27
N THR A 193 18.68 -29.46 -1.89
CA THR A 193 17.57 -29.37 -2.84
C THR A 193 17.62 -28.03 -3.59
N CYS A 194 17.78 -26.90 -2.91
CA CYS A 194 17.84 -25.58 -3.53
C CYS A 194 19.05 -25.47 -4.46
N GLN A 195 20.22 -25.90 -4.04
CA GLN A 195 21.44 -25.89 -4.88
C GLN A 195 21.25 -26.74 -6.15
N LYS A 196 20.66 -27.95 -6.01
CA LYS A 196 20.37 -28.82 -7.14
C LYS A 196 19.36 -28.21 -8.12
N GLU A 197 18.25 -27.66 -7.62
CA GLU A 197 17.22 -27.03 -8.46
C GLU A 197 17.73 -25.75 -9.12
N PHE A 198 18.51 -24.93 -8.41
CA PHE A 198 19.13 -23.75 -8.98
C PHE A 198 20.11 -24.10 -10.12
N HIS A 199 20.98 -25.09 -9.88
CA HIS A 199 21.89 -25.55 -10.91
C HIS A 199 21.15 -26.15 -12.13
N ALA A 200 20.07 -26.89 -11.90
CA ALA A 200 19.26 -27.44 -12.99
C ALA A 200 18.58 -26.35 -13.83
N GLN A 201 18.17 -25.25 -13.20
CA GLN A 201 17.49 -24.13 -13.87
C GLN A 201 18.46 -23.19 -14.60
N TYR A 202 19.62 -22.90 -14.03
CA TYR A 202 20.53 -21.85 -14.53
C TYR A 202 21.88 -22.37 -15.00
N SER A 203 22.16 -23.69 -14.89
CA SER A 203 23.43 -24.34 -15.26
C SER A 203 24.66 -23.78 -14.56
N GLN A 204 24.48 -23.26 -13.35
CA GLN A 204 25.54 -22.65 -12.54
C GLN A 204 25.30 -22.88 -11.03
N PRO A 205 26.31 -22.73 -10.15
CA PRO A 205 26.15 -22.79 -8.72
C PRO A 205 25.37 -21.57 -8.19
N MET A 206 24.70 -21.74 -7.04
CA MET A 206 24.07 -20.61 -6.35
C MET A 206 25.13 -19.58 -5.89
N PRO A 207 24.87 -18.26 -6.05
CA PRO A 207 25.77 -17.23 -5.56
C PRO A 207 25.83 -17.26 -4.03
N LYS A 208 27.02 -16.94 -3.47
CA LYS A 208 27.28 -16.97 -2.03
C LYS A 208 27.07 -15.61 -1.34
N GLY A 209 26.24 -14.78 -1.84
CA GLY A 209 25.97 -13.47 -1.25
C GLY A 209 25.23 -12.56 -2.19
N VAL A 210 25.03 -11.32 -1.73
CA VAL A 210 24.39 -10.24 -2.51
C VAL A 210 25.47 -9.60 -3.38
N THR A 211 25.44 -9.85 -4.68
CA THR A 211 26.48 -9.41 -5.63
C THR A 211 26.01 -8.31 -6.57
N TRP A 212 24.72 -8.03 -6.64
CA TRP A 212 24.10 -7.01 -7.51
C TRP A 212 24.47 -7.17 -9.00
N ASP A 213 24.53 -8.42 -9.45
CA ASP A 213 24.85 -8.84 -10.81
C ASP A 213 23.78 -9.81 -11.36
N ASP A 214 24.04 -10.46 -12.51
CA ASP A 214 23.13 -11.43 -13.12
C ASP A 214 22.86 -12.64 -12.22
N ASP A 215 23.86 -13.05 -11.46
CA ASP A 215 23.72 -14.20 -10.58
C ASP A 215 22.81 -13.89 -9.41
N TRP A 216 22.89 -12.65 -8.89
CA TRP A 216 21.98 -12.17 -7.87
C TRP A 216 20.54 -11.98 -8.40
N ASP A 217 20.38 -11.49 -9.64
CA ASP A 217 19.04 -11.40 -10.28
C ASP A 217 18.39 -12.78 -10.37
N ARG A 218 19.13 -13.81 -10.82
CA ARG A 218 18.67 -15.21 -10.84
C ARG A 218 18.34 -15.72 -9.44
N MET A 219 19.12 -15.31 -8.43
CA MET A 219 18.86 -15.69 -7.04
C MET A 219 17.58 -15.08 -6.50
N LEU A 220 17.29 -13.80 -6.79
CA LEU A 220 16.02 -13.16 -6.43
C LEU A 220 14.85 -13.85 -7.11
N GLU A 221 14.93 -14.09 -8.42
CA GLU A 221 13.89 -14.82 -9.15
C GLU A 221 13.66 -16.24 -8.59
N PHE A 222 14.73 -16.93 -8.23
CA PHE A 222 14.64 -18.25 -7.63
C PHE A 222 13.93 -18.22 -6.26
N ARG A 223 14.21 -17.18 -5.45
CA ARG A 223 13.54 -16.97 -4.16
C ARG A 223 12.04 -16.71 -4.35
N TYR A 224 11.68 -15.75 -5.19
CA TYR A 224 10.29 -15.41 -5.49
C TYR A 224 9.50 -16.63 -6.01
N ALA A 225 10.08 -17.36 -6.97
CA ALA A 225 9.49 -18.60 -7.48
C ALA A 225 9.31 -19.67 -6.39
N GLY A 226 10.15 -19.69 -5.36
CA GLY A 226 10.03 -20.59 -4.22
C GLY A 226 8.79 -20.30 -3.37
N SER A 227 8.55 -19.03 -3.00
CA SER A 227 7.34 -18.61 -2.28
C SER A 227 6.09 -18.87 -3.11
N GLU A 228 6.10 -18.47 -4.37
CA GLU A 228 4.96 -18.65 -5.29
C GLU A 228 4.57 -20.12 -5.49
N ARG A 229 5.56 -21.01 -5.66
CA ARG A 229 5.34 -22.45 -5.78
C ARG A 229 4.70 -23.03 -4.52
N PHE A 230 5.15 -22.60 -3.34
CA PHE A 230 4.61 -23.03 -2.06
C PHE A 230 3.14 -22.61 -1.90
N GLU A 231 2.86 -21.34 -2.12
CA GLU A 231 1.50 -20.76 -2.02
C GLU A 231 0.54 -21.43 -3.02
N LYS A 232 0.91 -21.49 -4.31
CA LYS A 232 0.11 -22.17 -5.34
C LYS A 232 -0.14 -23.66 -5.00
N GLY A 233 0.87 -24.33 -4.50
CA GLY A 233 0.78 -25.74 -4.10
C GLY A 233 -0.22 -25.96 -2.97
N LEU A 234 -0.20 -25.09 -1.97
CA LEU A 234 -1.09 -25.16 -0.80
C LEU A 234 -2.52 -24.76 -1.18
N THR A 235 -2.71 -23.66 -1.90
CA THR A 235 -4.02 -23.21 -2.39
C THR A 235 -4.69 -24.26 -3.28
N LYS A 236 -3.95 -24.84 -4.23
CA LYS A 236 -4.47 -25.91 -5.09
C LYS A 236 -4.94 -27.12 -4.26
N HIS A 237 -4.21 -27.44 -3.21
CA HIS A 237 -4.55 -28.56 -2.34
C HIS A 237 -5.82 -28.28 -1.53
N ILE A 238 -5.95 -27.10 -0.92
CA ILE A 238 -7.14 -26.65 -0.19
C ILE A 238 -8.38 -26.70 -1.09
N ARG A 239 -8.29 -26.12 -2.29
CA ARG A 239 -9.41 -26.08 -3.25
C ARG A 239 -9.82 -27.45 -3.78
N ARG A 240 -8.90 -28.41 -3.85
CA ARG A 240 -9.22 -29.80 -4.21
C ARG A 240 -10.14 -30.45 -3.17
N ILE A 241 -9.97 -30.12 -1.89
CA ILE A 241 -10.75 -30.69 -0.78
C ILE A 241 -12.05 -29.90 -0.59
N ASN A 242 -11.96 -28.59 -0.52
CA ASN A 242 -13.10 -27.69 -0.38
C ASN A 242 -12.97 -26.49 -1.34
N PRO A 243 -13.61 -26.54 -2.52
CA PRO A 243 -13.56 -25.43 -3.49
C PRO A 243 -14.14 -24.11 -3.00
N ARG A 244 -14.90 -24.11 -1.90
CA ARG A 244 -15.51 -22.90 -1.31
C ARG A 244 -14.68 -22.30 -0.18
N ALA A 245 -13.68 -23.00 0.33
CA ALA A 245 -12.79 -22.47 1.34
C ALA A 245 -11.93 -21.35 0.72
N THR A 246 -11.96 -20.18 1.30
CA THR A 246 -11.12 -19.06 0.86
C THR A 246 -9.69 -19.23 1.35
N VAL A 247 -8.76 -18.67 0.60
CA VAL A 247 -7.34 -18.67 0.93
C VAL A 247 -6.79 -17.27 0.73
N ASP A 248 -6.22 -16.72 1.76
CA ASP A 248 -5.41 -15.50 1.65
C ASP A 248 -4.03 -15.71 2.30
N TYR A 249 -3.09 -14.93 1.82
CA TYR A 249 -1.72 -14.88 2.31
C TYR A 249 -1.42 -13.49 2.83
N ASN A 250 -0.87 -13.42 4.04
CA ASN A 250 -0.40 -12.16 4.58
C ASN A 250 0.86 -11.73 3.81
N TYR A 251 0.82 -10.53 3.27
CA TYR A 251 1.84 -10.02 2.37
C TYR A 251 2.67 -8.92 3.05
N HIS A 252 3.99 -9.13 3.15
CA HIS A 252 4.93 -8.19 3.74
C HIS A 252 5.79 -7.43 2.71
N GLY A 253 5.64 -7.72 1.42
CA GLY A 253 6.40 -7.10 0.32
C GLY A 253 5.90 -5.73 -0.14
N ASN A 254 5.15 -5.00 0.71
CA ASN A 254 4.70 -3.63 0.44
C ASN A 254 5.74 -2.60 0.90
N PRO A 255 5.71 -1.36 0.38
CA PRO A 255 6.60 -0.31 0.87
C PRO A 255 6.49 -0.11 2.38
N PRO A 256 7.61 0.09 3.11
CA PRO A 256 8.97 0.30 2.61
C PRO A 256 9.79 -0.98 2.38
N PHE A 257 9.25 -2.17 2.61
CA PHE A 257 9.96 -3.43 2.39
C PHE A 257 10.29 -3.65 0.91
N SER A 258 11.33 -4.40 0.64
CA SER A 258 11.84 -4.63 -0.69
C SER A 258 12.15 -6.13 -0.95
N TRP A 259 13.17 -6.43 -1.73
CA TRP A 259 13.58 -7.77 -2.11
C TRP A 259 13.92 -8.71 -0.93
N GLU A 260 14.25 -8.17 0.25
CA GLU A 260 14.64 -8.94 1.42
C GLU A 260 13.55 -9.90 1.92
N VAL A 261 12.29 -9.55 1.77
CA VAL A 261 11.17 -10.41 2.24
C VAL A 261 10.88 -11.61 1.32
N GLY A 262 11.43 -11.62 0.10
CA GLY A 262 11.24 -12.72 -0.85
C GLY A 262 9.82 -12.84 -1.39
N GLN A 263 9.09 -11.72 -1.46
CA GLN A 263 7.72 -11.61 -1.97
C GLN A 263 7.63 -10.49 -3.02
N ARG A 264 6.76 -10.67 -4.02
CA ARG A 264 6.39 -9.63 -5.01
C ARG A 264 4.87 -9.46 -5.05
N PRO A 265 4.35 -8.23 -5.06
CA PRO A 265 2.93 -7.94 -4.90
C PRO A 265 2.06 -8.65 -5.96
N VAL A 266 2.39 -8.48 -7.22
CA VAL A 266 1.56 -8.94 -8.33
C VAL A 266 1.53 -10.46 -8.45
N GLN A 267 2.64 -11.13 -8.17
CA GLN A 267 2.72 -12.60 -8.24
C GLN A 267 1.90 -13.26 -7.13
N HIS A 268 1.99 -12.75 -5.92
CA HIS A 268 1.30 -13.30 -4.77
C HIS A 268 -0.21 -13.03 -4.79
N ALA A 269 -0.64 -11.94 -5.43
CA ALA A 269 -2.05 -11.60 -5.61
C ALA A 269 -2.86 -12.69 -6.32
N GLY A 270 -2.24 -13.46 -7.24
CA GLY A 270 -2.87 -14.55 -7.97
C GLY A 270 -2.90 -15.90 -7.24
N ASN A 271 -2.26 -16.02 -6.08
CA ASN A 271 -2.12 -17.29 -5.38
C ASN A 271 -3.28 -17.59 -4.41
N GLY A 272 -4.07 -16.58 -4.05
CA GLY A 272 -5.23 -16.66 -3.16
C GLY A 272 -6.48 -16.00 -3.74
N ASP A 273 -7.51 -15.85 -2.90
CA ASP A 273 -8.76 -15.17 -3.27
C ASP A 273 -8.67 -13.66 -3.10
N PHE A 274 -7.83 -13.21 -2.20
CA PHE A 274 -7.44 -11.82 -1.94
C PHE A 274 -6.08 -11.79 -1.25
N VAL A 275 -5.48 -10.60 -1.16
CA VAL A 275 -4.24 -10.37 -0.42
C VAL A 275 -4.58 -9.68 0.89
N THR A 276 -3.98 -10.13 1.99
CA THR A 276 -3.96 -9.41 3.25
C THR A 276 -2.64 -8.68 3.41
N GLY A 277 -2.70 -7.42 3.84
CA GLY A 277 -1.56 -6.62 4.22
C GLY A 277 -1.74 -5.99 5.58
N GLU A 278 -0.66 -5.49 6.13
CA GLU A 278 -0.66 -4.86 7.44
C GLU A 278 -0.40 -3.36 7.35
N THR A 279 -1.08 -2.59 8.21
CA THR A 279 -0.71 -1.21 8.47
C THR A 279 -0.28 -1.06 9.92
N GLY A 280 0.84 -0.38 10.09
CA GLY A 280 1.34 -0.06 11.42
C GLY A 280 1.58 1.44 11.52
N VAL A 281 0.60 2.21 11.97
CA VAL A 281 0.76 3.67 12.20
C VAL A 281 1.97 3.94 13.10
N TRP A 282 2.24 3.04 14.02
CA TRP A 282 3.38 3.04 14.92
C TRP A 282 4.75 2.94 14.22
N GLY A 283 4.83 2.28 13.05
CA GLY A 283 6.08 2.07 12.31
C GLY A 283 6.23 2.93 11.06
N PHE A 284 5.10 3.27 10.41
CA PHE A 284 5.13 3.79 9.05
C PHE A 284 4.49 5.17 8.87
N SER A 285 3.95 5.78 9.88
CA SER A 285 3.17 7.03 9.87
C SER A 285 1.72 6.89 9.40
N ALA A 286 0.90 7.86 9.77
CA ALA A 286 -0.51 7.92 9.38
C ALA A 286 -0.71 8.03 7.84
N LEU A 287 0.22 8.67 7.12
CA LEU A 287 0.14 8.80 5.67
C LEU A 287 0.18 7.47 4.93
N THR A 288 0.87 6.46 5.47
CA THR A 288 1.02 5.16 4.80
C THR A 288 -0.24 4.31 4.82
N VAL A 289 -1.22 4.61 5.66
CA VAL A 289 -2.48 3.86 5.73
C VAL A 289 -3.20 3.87 4.37
N GLY A 290 -3.49 5.04 3.82
CA GLY A 290 -4.09 5.16 2.49
C GLY A 290 -3.17 4.70 1.37
N LEU A 291 -1.85 4.94 1.52
CA LEU A 291 -0.86 4.51 0.53
C LEU A 291 -0.83 2.99 0.37
N ASN A 292 -0.80 2.23 1.46
CA ASN A 292 -0.81 0.78 1.42
C ASN A 292 -2.13 0.24 0.84
N ALA A 293 -3.27 0.85 1.16
CA ALA A 293 -4.54 0.48 0.55
C ALA A 293 -4.52 0.62 -0.99
N GLU A 294 -4.04 1.75 -1.52
CA GLU A 294 -3.91 1.94 -2.97
C GLU A 294 -2.83 1.05 -3.59
N PHE A 295 -1.76 0.74 -2.86
CA PHE A 295 -0.73 -0.20 -3.30
C PHE A 295 -1.31 -1.61 -3.50
N TYR A 296 -2.05 -2.15 -2.53
CA TYR A 296 -2.68 -3.47 -2.66
C TYR A 296 -3.77 -3.49 -3.73
N LYS A 297 -4.55 -2.43 -3.84
CA LYS A 297 -5.52 -2.30 -4.94
C LYS A 297 -4.85 -2.35 -6.31
N ALA A 298 -3.69 -1.71 -6.47
CA ALA A 298 -2.92 -1.76 -7.70
C ALA A 298 -2.28 -3.13 -7.94
N ALA A 299 -1.86 -3.82 -6.88
CA ALA A 299 -1.29 -5.17 -6.96
C ALA A 299 -2.34 -6.23 -7.31
N THR A 300 -3.60 -6.04 -6.91
CA THR A 300 -4.71 -7.00 -7.12
C THR A 300 -5.86 -6.41 -7.94
N PRO A 301 -5.65 -5.99 -9.19
CA PRO A 301 -6.70 -5.33 -9.98
C PRO A 301 -7.96 -6.19 -10.09
N GLY A 302 -9.09 -5.66 -9.64
CA GLY A 302 -10.40 -6.35 -9.71
C GLY A 302 -10.65 -7.39 -8.61
N LEU A 303 -9.71 -7.61 -7.70
CA LEU A 303 -9.90 -8.42 -6.51
C LEU A 303 -10.07 -7.53 -5.28
N PRO A 304 -10.83 -7.96 -4.26
CA PRO A 304 -10.81 -7.35 -2.94
C PRO A 304 -9.42 -7.49 -2.30
N PHE A 305 -9.09 -6.59 -1.39
CA PHE A 305 -7.91 -6.69 -0.54
C PHE A 305 -8.30 -6.40 0.91
N GLN A 306 -7.64 -7.09 1.82
CA GLN A 306 -7.82 -6.94 3.26
C GLN A 306 -6.65 -6.19 3.86
N ILE A 307 -6.92 -5.35 4.85
CA ILE A 307 -5.88 -4.72 5.65
C ILE A 307 -6.10 -5.07 7.11
N ALA A 308 -5.08 -5.61 7.75
CA ALA A 308 -5.03 -5.83 9.18
C ALA A 308 -4.63 -4.55 9.91
N MET A 309 -5.47 -4.06 10.79
CA MET A 309 -5.20 -2.94 11.70
C MET A 309 -5.16 -3.45 13.13
N GLN A 310 -4.35 -2.79 13.98
CA GLN A 310 -4.15 -3.26 15.34
C GLN A 310 -4.97 -2.51 16.39
N ARG A 311 -5.32 -3.23 17.48
CA ARG A 311 -5.93 -2.68 18.66
C ARG A 311 -4.98 -1.75 19.45
N GLY A 312 -3.73 -2.21 19.65
CA GLY A 312 -2.75 -1.60 20.52
C GLY A 312 -2.19 -0.27 20.00
N VAL A 313 -1.68 0.56 20.91
CA VAL A 313 -1.08 1.85 20.55
C VAL A 313 0.23 1.69 19.78
N ARG A 314 1.01 0.65 20.10
CA ARG A 314 2.36 0.47 19.57
C ARG A 314 2.49 -0.67 18.57
N MET A 315 1.91 -1.84 18.88
CA MET A 315 2.00 -3.03 18.02
C MET A 315 0.98 -4.09 18.46
N TYR A 316 0.87 -5.20 17.73
CA TYR A 316 -0.15 -6.24 17.93
C TYR A 316 -0.18 -6.84 19.34
N HIS A 317 0.95 -6.95 20.02
CA HIS A 317 1.03 -7.52 21.37
C HIS A 317 0.83 -6.49 22.50
N ASP A 318 0.62 -5.22 22.16
CA ASP A 318 0.32 -4.17 23.11
C ASP A 318 -1.13 -4.30 23.58
N GLN A 319 -1.31 -4.52 24.89
CA GLN A 319 -2.63 -4.72 25.50
C GLN A 319 -3.38 -3.41 25.73
N THR A 320 -2.79 -2.27 25.43
CA THR A 320 -3.51 -1.00 25.43
C THR A 320 -4.55 -0.96 24.30
N THR A 321 -5.60 -0.18 24.49
CA THR A 321 -6.61 0.00 23.43
C THR A 321 -6.60 1.47 23.00
N ARG A 322 -6.37 1.68 21.72
CA ARG A 322 -6.37 2.99 21.08
C ARG A 322 -7.68 3.73 21.34
N PRO A 323 -7.69 5.07 21.45
CA PRO A 323 -8.92 5.85 21.50
C PRO A 323 -9.87 5.53 20.35
N LEU A 324 -11.18 5.67 20.59
CA LEU A 324 -12.18 5.35 19.56
C LEU A 324 -11.97 6.17 18.27
N ASN A 325 -11.67 7.46 18.40
CA ASN A 325 -11.47 8.31 17.23
C ASN A 325 -10.22 7.93 16.42
N ASP A 326 -9.18 7.44 17.10
CA ASP A 326 -7.97 6.96 16.44
C ASP A 326 -8.24 5.68 15.64
N LEU A 327 -8.98 4.73 16.21
CA LEU A 327 -9.45 3.53 15.50
C LEU A 327 -10.36 3.88 14.32
N ARG A 328 -11.32 4.81 14.52
CA ARG A 328 -12.23 5.29 13.46
C ARG A 328 -11.49 5.89 12.29
N TRP A 329 -10.47 6.71 12.57
CA TRP A 329 -9.71 7.37 11.52
C TRP A 329 -9.01 6.35 10.60
N GLU A 330 -8.29 5.39 11.16
CA GLU A 330 -7.60 4.35 10.37
C GLU A 330 -8.61 3.47 9.62
N LEU A 331 -9.63 2.99 10.32
CA LEU A 331 -10.68 2.15 9.76
C LEU A 331 -11.37 2.81 8.57
N PHE A 332 -11.83 4.05 8.72
CA PHE A 332 -12.51 4.77 7.64
C PHE A 332 -11.57 5.17 6.51
N THR A 333 -10.30 5.41 6.77
CA THR A 333 -9.29 5.61 5.72
C THR A 333 -9.21 4.37 4.83
N LEU A 334 -9.04 3.19 5.41
CA LEU A 334 -8.95 1.92 4.68
C LEU A 334 -10.22 1.61 3.88
N LEU A 335 -11.39 1.75 4.50
CA LEU A 335 -12.68 1.52 3.84
C LEU A 335 -12.96 2.51 2.71
N SER A 336 -12.58 3.79 2.86
CA SER A 336 -12.73 4.81 1.82
C SER A 336 -11.91 4.50 0.58
N HIS A 337 -10.73 3.88 0.75
CA HIS A 337 -9.90 3.39 -0.33
C HIS A 337 -10.38 2.06 -0.93
N GLY A 338 -11.45 1.45 -0.38
CA GLY A 338 -12.14 0.29 -0.95
C GLY A 338 -11.64 -1.07 -0.45
N GLY A 339 -10.78 -1.11 0.58
CA GLY A 339 -10.42 -2.34 1.28
C GLY A 339 -11.53 -2.81 2.21
N PHE A 340 -11.44 -4.05 2.69
CA PHE A 340 -12.12 -4.52 3.89
C PHE A 340 -11.10 -4.76 4.99
N VAL A 341 -11.52 -4.69 6.27
CA VAL A 341 -10.60 -4.53 7.38
C VAL A 341 -10.78 -5.64 8.40
N THR A 342 -9.68 -6.23 8.84
CA THR A 342 -9.63 -7.07 10.04
C THR A 342 -8.95 -6.29 11.16
N LEU A 343 -9.62 -6.17 12.32
CA LEU A 343 -9.04 -5.57 13.50
C LEU A 343 -8.42 -6.68 14.34
N VAL A 344 -7.11 -6.60 14.54
CA VAL A 344 -6.33 -7.60 15.25
C VAL A 344 -6.39 -7.34 16.75
N ASP A 345 -6.92 -8.30 17.50
CA ASP A 345 -6.92 -8.36 18.96
C ASP A 345 -6.03 -9.50 19.47
N LYS A 346 -5.08 -9.15 20.29
CA LYS A 346 -4.34 -10.12 21.09
C LYS A 346 -4.96 -10.16 22.49
N THR A 347 -5.46 -11.34 22.88
CA THR A 347 -6.05 -11.54 24.20
C THR A 347 -5.03 -11.30 25.32
N ALA A 348 -5.48 -11.23 26.56
CA ALA A 348 -4.59 -11.33 27.70
C ALA A 348 -3.76 -12.62 27.63
N PHE A 349 -2.64 -12.69 28.36
CA PHE A 349 -1.75 -13.85 28.32
C PHE A 349 -2.47 -15.18 28.63
N ASP A 350 -3.45 -15.16 29.52
CA ASP A 350 -4.28 -16.31 29.84
C ASP A 350 -5.42 -16.57 28.82
N GLY A 351 -5.52 -15.79 27.76
CA GLY A 351 -6.57 -15.93 26.74
C GLY A 351 -7.86 -15.16 27.04
N GLY A 352 -7.92 -14.39 28.12
CA GLY A 352 -9.11 -13.60 28.48
C GLY A 352 -9.32 -12.41 27.54
N LEU A 353 -10.59 -12.16 27.19
CA LEU A 353 -10.98 -11.00 26.40
C LEU A 353 -11.09 -9.75 27.29
N ASP A 354 -10.87 -8.58 26.69
CA ASP A 354 -11.07 -7.27 27.31
C ASP A 354 -12.43 -6.70 26.91
N PRO A 355 -13.46 -6.72 27.77
CA PRO A 355 -14.80 -6.28 27.40
C PRO A 355 -14.87 -4.82 26.94
N GLN A 356 -14.02 -3.94 27.51
CA GLN A 356 -13.99 -2.52 27.11
C GLN A 356 -13.44 -2.34 25.69
N ALA A 357 -12.49 -3.16 25.28
CA ALA A 357 -11.99 -3.14 23.92
C ALA A 357 -13.08 -3.55 22.92
N TYR A 358 -13.82 -4.62 23.21
CA TYR A 358 -14.90 -5.08 22.34
C TYR A 358 -16.08 -4.12 22.26
N GLU A 359 -16.43 -3.41 23.36
CA GLU A 359 -17.39 -2.31 23.33
C GLU A 359 -16.95 -1.18 22.38
N ARG A 360 -15.66 -0.84 22.41
CA ARG A 360 -15.07 0.18 21.53
C ARG A 360 -15.07 -0.25 20.07
N PHE A 361 -14.73 -1.51 19.80
CA PHE A 361 -14.83 -2.08 18.45
C PHE A 361 -16.27 -2.04 17.95
N GLY A 362 -17.23 -2.47 18.77
CA GLY A 362 -18.65 -2.44 18.45
C GLY A 362 -19.18 -1.05 18.12
N SER A 363 -18.66 -0.03 18.80
CA SER A 363 -19.00 1.37 18.51
C SER A 363 -18.51 1.81 17.12
N ALA A 364 -17.24 1.48 16.76
CA ALA A 364 -16.69 1.76 15.44
C ALA A 364 -17.40 0.98 14.33
N PHE A 365 -17.64 -0.31 14.52
CA PHE A 365 -18.28 -1.18 13.53
C PHE A 365 -19.76 -0.81 13.30
N LYS A 366 -20.47 -0.39 14.34
CA LYS A 366 -21.83 0.16 14.20
C LYS A 366 -21.88 1.32 13.22
N GLU A 367 -20.90 2.22 13.30
CA GLU A 367 -20.82 3.34 12.37
C GLU A 367 -20.51 2.88 10.93
N VAL A 368 -19.62 1.89 10.76
CA VAL A 368 -19.35 1.27 9.45
C VAL A 368 -20.63 0.73 8.83
N HIS A 369 -21.42 -0.03 9.57
CA HIS A 369 -22.70 -0.56 9.07
C HIS A 369 -23.67 0.54 8.67
N THR A 370 -23.72 1.63 9.43
CA THR A 370 -24.57 2.79 9.09
C THR A 370 -24.14 3.46 7.78
N LYS A 371 -22.84 3.49 7.49
CA LYS A 371 -22.25 4.13 6.32
C LYS A 371 -21.94 3.16 5.17
N ARG A 372 -22.27 1.87 5.30
CA ARG A 372 -21.92 0.77 4.37
C ARG A 372 -22.14 1.12 2.89
N ALA A 373 -23.31 1.68 2.56
CA ALA A 373 -23.69 2.02 1.18
C ALA A 373 -22.80 3.06 0.51
N HIS A 374 -21.80 3.60 1.22
CA HIS A 374 -20.92 4.64 0.70
C HIS A 374 -19.47 4.18 0.46
N PHE A 375 -19.17 2.91 0.75
CA PHE A 375 -17.85 2.30 0.50
C PHE A 375 -17.86 1.45 -0.78
N GLN A 376 -16.69 1.06 -1.23
CA GLN A 376 -16.46 0.15 -2.38
C GLN A 376 -17.03 0.65 -3.72
N HIS A 377 -17.05 1.98 -3.93
CA HIS A 377 -17.40 2.58 -5.22
C HIS A 377 -16.15 2.83 -6.08
N THR A 378 -16.38 3.08 -7.37
CA THR A 378 -15.28 3.36 -8.33
C THR A 378 -14.50 4.60 -7.92
N PRO A 379 -13.19 4.53 -7.74
CA PRO A 379 -12.39 5.70 -7.38
C PRO A 379 -12.33 6.71 -8.53
N VAL A 380 -12.19 7.99 -8.17
CA VAL A 380 -11.85 9.07 -9.10
C VAL A 380 -10.39 9.42 -8.90
N TYR A 381 -9.62 9.39 -9.96
CA TYR A 381 -8.20 9.71 -9.96
C TYR A 381 -7.90 10.91 -10.87
N GLU A 382 -7.00 11.77 -10.43
CA GLU A 382 -6.38 12.84 -11.24
C GLU A 382 -4.91 12.52 -11.55
N VAL A 383 -4.24 11.77 -10.67
CA VAL A 383 -2.84 11.38 -10.87
C VAL A 383 -2.57 9.94 -10.41
N GLY A 384 -1.80 9.20 -11.21
CA GLY A 384 -1.22 7.91 -10.86
C GLY A 384 0.22 8.08 -10.41
N LEU A 385 0.56 7.61 -9.22
CA LEU A 385 1.92 7.60 -8.70
C LEU A 385 2.60 6.29 -9.11
N TYR A 386 3.63 6.38 -9.94
CA TYR A 386 4.32 5.23 -10.49
C TYR A 386 5.34 4.69 -9.48
N TYR A 387 5.15 3.45 -9.04
CA TYR A 387 6.06 2.74 -8.15
C TYR A 387 6.85 1.69 -8.92
N SER A 388 8.17 1.82 -8.93
CA SER A 388 9.07 0.88 -9.60
C SER A 388 9.74 -0.03 -8.58
N SER A 389 9.33 -1.29 -8.57
CA SER A 389 9.99 -2.34 -7.79
C SER A 389 11.42 -2.55 -8.26
N ARG A 390 11.68 -2.42 -9.56
CA ARG A 390 13.03 -2.52 -10.13
C ARG A 390 13.94 -1.40 -9.61
N THR A 391 13.48 -0.15 -9.59
CA THR A 391 14.26 0.96 -9.00
C THR A 391 14.50 0.74 -7.53
N ARG A 392 13.48 0.33 -6.76
CA ARG A 392 13.60 0.02 -5.33
C ARG A 392 14.66 -1.04 -5.08
N ASP A 393 14.61 -2.15 -5.80
CA ASP A 393 15.46 -3.31 -5.54
C ASP A 393 16.88 -3.11 -6.06
N TRP A 394 17.07 -2.53 -7.24
CA TRP A 394 18.37 -2.49 -7.91
C TRP A 394 19.09 -1.15 -7.79
N PHE A 395 18.41 -0.04 -7.82
CA PHE A 395 19.01 1.26 -7.53
C PHE A 395 19.06 1.51 -6.02
N GLY A 396 17.99 1.21 -5.30
CA GLY A 396 17.91 1.32 -3.83
C GLY A 396 18.81 0.33 -3.11
N ARG A 397 18.96 -0.90 -3.63
CA ARG A 397 19.80 -1.96 -3.08
C ARG A 397 19.57 -2.13 -1.56
N ASP A 398 20.59 -1.93 -0.75
CA ASP A 398 20.58 -1.94 0.72
C ASP A 398 20.03 -0.65 1.35
N LYS A 399 19.60 0.33 0.51
CA LYS A 399 19.00 1.60 0.93
C LYS A 399 17.67 1.90 0.22
N PRO A 400 16.72 0.97 0.21
CA PRO A 400 15.45 1.16 -0.51
C PRO A 400 14.63 2.33 0.04
N ALA A 401 14.90 2.78 1.28
CA ALA A 401 14.27 3.94 1.89
C ALA A 401 14.54 5.24 1.11
N ASP A 402 15.68 5.37 0.45
CA ASP A 402 16.00 6.56 -0.35
C ASP A 402 15.06 6.70 -1.55
N TYR A 403 14.74 5.59 -2.23
CA TYR A 403 13.73 5.59 -3.28
C TYR A 403 12.31 5.76 -2.72
N PHE A 404 12.01 5.07 -1.63
CA PHE A 404 10.69 5.17 -1.00
C PHE A 404 10.40 6.61 -0.55
N GLN A 405 11.40 7.38 -0.15
CA GLN A 405 11.26 8.78 0.23
C GLN A 405 10.66 9.61 -0.93
N SER A 406 11.12 9.43 -2.16
CA SER A 406 10.58 10.14 -3.33
C SER A 406 9.11 9.77 -3.59
N PHE A 407 8.80 8.48 -3.56
CA PHE A 407 7.43 8.00 -3.74
C PHE A 407 6.51 8.50 -2.61
N GLN A 408 6.98 8.44 -1.37
CA GLN A 408 6.25 8.94 -0.20
C GLN A 408 6.02 10.46 -0.27
N GLY A 409 6.99 11.22 -0.76
CA GLY A 409 6.86 12.67 -0.90
C GLY A 409 5.91 13.07 -2.01
N ALA A 410 5.91 12.36 -3.14
CA ALA A 410 4.89 12.53 -4.17
C ALA A 410 3.48 12.25 -3.62
N HIS A 411 3.32 11.16 -2.88
CA HIS A 411 2.07 10.83 -2.20
C HIS A 411 1.65 11.91 -1.19
N LYS A 412 2.56 12.33 -0.30
CA LYS A 412 2.31 13.39 0.69
C LYS A 412 1.85 14.69 0.02
N ALA A 413 2.46 15.06 -1.12
CA ALA A 413 2.05 16.24 -1.87
C ALA A 413 0.59 16.13 -2.35
N MET A 414 0.19 14.99 -2.89
CA MET A 414 -1.19 14.79 -3.35
C MET A 414 -2.20 14.81 -2.21
N VAL A 415 -1.90 14.14 -1.10
CA VAL A 415 -2.75 14.13 0.10
C VAL A 415 -2.93 15.54 0.67
N TYR A 416 -1.85 16.31 0.85
CA TYR A 416 -1.90 17.64 1.44
C TYR A 416 -2.51 18.71 0.52
N GLU A 417 -2.47 18.49 -0.77
CA GLU A 417 -3.08 19.38 -1.78
C GLU A 417 -4.45 18.89 -2.27
N HIS A 418 -4.97 17.80 -1.65
CA HIS A 418 -6.29 17.21 -1.89
C HIS A 418 -6.54 16.83 -3.35
N ILE A 419 -5.50 16.40 -4.04
CA ILE A 419 -5.58 15.90 -5.41
C ILE A 419 -5.89 14.40 -5.37
N PRO A 420 -6.97 13.92 -5.99
CA PRO A 420 -7.28 12.49 -6.06
C PRO A 420 -6.17 11.69 -6.76
N TRP A 421 -5.64 10.69 -6.10
CA TRP A 421 -4.47 9.92 -6.53
C TRP A 421 -4.69 8.41 -6.41
N GLY A 422 -3.90 7.66 -7.16
CA GLY A 422 -3.79 6.19 -7.05
C GLY A 422 -2.38 5.74 -7.35
N VAL A 423 -2.15 4.43 -7.31
CA VAL A 423 -0.83 3.81 -7.53
C VAL A 423 -0.80 3.06 -8.85
N VAL A 424 0.32 3.11 -9.55
CA VAL A 424 0.65 2.31 -10.74
C VAL A 424 1.92 1.52 -10.42
N LEU A 425 1.91 0.19 -10.61
CA LEU A 425 3.07 -0.67 -10.37
C LEU A 425 3.74 -1.05 -11.68
N ASP A 426 5.08 -1.00 -11.73
CA ASP A 426 5.88 -1.45 -12.89
C ASP A 426 5.63 -2.93 -13.23
N GLU A 427 5.39 -3.77 -12.23
CA GLU A 427 5.23 -5.22 -12.40
C GLU A 427 3.98 -5.61 -13.20
N ASN A 428 2.92 -4.78 -13.21
CA ASN A 428 1.68 -5.05 -13.96
C ASN A 428 1.22 -3.87 -14.83
N VAL A 429 2.11 -2.92 -15.12
CA VAL A 429 1.77 -1.76 -15.93
C VAL A 429 1.35 -2.17 -17.34
N SER A 430 0.29 -1.53 -17.81
CA SER A 430 -0.25 -1.67 -19.18
C SER A 430 -0.80 -0.32 -19.63
N LEU A 431 -1.06 -0.20 -20.92
CA LEU A 431 -1.69 1.01 -21.48
C LEU A 431 -3.05 1.28 -20.83
N ASP A 432 -3.87 0.23 -20.63
CA ASP A 432 -5.17 0.32 -19.97
C ASP A 432 -5.05 0.81 -18.52
N THR A 433 -3.99 0.39 -17.82
CA THR A 433 -3.72 0.87 -16.45
C THR A 433 -3.36 2.35 -16.45
N LEU A 434 -2.46 2.78 -17.35
CA LEU A 434 -2.04 4.18 -17.45
C LEU A 434 -3.22 5.10 -17.83
N GLN A 435 -4.09 4.67 -18.75
CA GLN A 435 -5.24 5.45 -19.22
C GLN A 435 -6.32 5.71 -18.16
N LYS A 436 -6.27 5.03 -17.01
CA LYS A 436 -7.14 5.36 -15.87
C LYS A 436 -6.79 6.70 -15.23
N PHE A 437 -5.63 7.24 -15.51
CA PHE A 437 -5.11 8.46 -14.92
C PHE A 437 -4.90 9.55 -15.99
N PRO A 438 -5.45 10.75 -15.79
CA PRO A 438 -5.13 11.90 -16.66
C PRO A 438 -3.65 12.26 -16.66
N VAL A 439 -2.99 12.09 -15.50
CA VAL A 439 -1.57 12.36 -15.29
C VAL A 439 -0.93 11.15 -14.62
N VAL A 440 0.28 10.77 -15.03
CA VAL A 440 1.13 9.78 -14.33
C VAL A 440 2.41 10.46 -13.91
N MET A 441 2.78 10.30 -12.64
CA MET A 441 4.01 10.88 -12.06
C MET A 441 5.03 9.77 -11.80
N LEU A 442 6.26 9.99 -12.25
CA LEU A 442 7.41 9.10 -12.06
C LEU A 442 8.36 9.73 -11.01
N PRO A 443 8.14 9.44 -9.71
CA PRO A 443 8.95 10.03 -8.64
C PRO A 443 10.32 9.36 -8.54
N ASN A 444 11.34 9.97 -9.12
CA ASN A 444 12.72 9.45 -9.18
C ASN A 444 12.80 7.96 -9.62
N VAL A 445 12.04 7.57 -10.62
CA VAL A 445 12.05 6.21 -11.18
C VAL A 445 13.33 6.02 -11.98
N ALA A 446 14.44 5.74 -11.29
CA ALA A 446 15.78 5.72 -11.85
C ALA A 446 15.95 4.70 -12.99
N ILE A 447 15.36 3.52 -12.86
CA ILE A 447 15.38 2.44 -13.84
C ILE A 447 14.06 2.41 -14.59
N VAL A 448 14.11 2.62 -15.89
CA VAL A 448 12.97 2.52 -16.80
C VAL A 448 13.36 1.61 -17.97
N SER A 449 12.66 0.51 -18.16
CA SER A 449 12.91 -0.43 -19.24
C SER A 449 12.42 0.10 -20.60
N GLU A 450 12.95 -0.45 -21.69
CA GLU A 450 12.48 -0.12 -23.05
C GLU A 450 10.97 -0.37 -23.24
N LYS A 451 10.43 -1.42 -22.60
CA LYS A 451 9.01 -1.72 -22.62
C LYS A 451 8.19 -0.62 -21.95
N GLU A 452 8.65 -0.11 -20.81
CA GLU A 452 8.00 1.00 -20.10
C GLU A 452 8.08 2.28 -20.91
N VAL A 453 9.23 2.59 -21.52
CA VAL A 453 9.38 3.75 -22.42
C VAL A 453 8.37 3.67 -23.57
N ALA A 454 8.21 2.50 -24.18
CA ALA A 454 7.26 2.30 -25.28
C ALA A 454 5.79 2.49 -24.81
N LEU A 455 5.44 2.01 -23.61
CA LEU A 455 4.13 2.23 -23.00
C LEU A 455 3.88 3.71 -22.67
N PHE A 456 4.85 4.38 -22.10
CA PHE A 456 4.75 5.81 -21.81
C PHE A 456 4.61 6.64 -23.09
N ARG A 457 5.31 6.28 -24.16
CA ARG A 457 5.15 6.91 -25.47
C ARG A 457 3.71 6.76 -25.98
N GLN A 458 3.18 5.53 -25.99
CA GLN A 458 1.81 5.26 -26.44
C GLN A 458 0.79 6.03 -25.58
N TYR A 459 0.98 6.07 -24.28
CA TYR A 459 0.12 6.79 -23.36
C TYR A 459 0.12 8.31 -23.66
N VAL A 460 1.30 8.90 -23.85
CA VAL A 460 1.43 10.35 -24.14
C VAL A 460 0.89 10.67 -25.53
N ASP A 461 1.19 9.87 -26.55
CA ASP A 461 0.67 10.08 -27.92
C ASP A 461 -0.87 10.04 -27.95
N ALA A 462 -1.50 9.21 -27.11
CA ALA A 462 -2.95 9.13 -26.97
C ALA A 462 -3.58 10.32 -26.21
N GLY A 463 -2.78 11.17 -25.57
CA GLY A 463 -3.22 12.35 -24.84
C GLY A 463 -2.94 12.34 -23.34
N GLY A 464 -2.34 11.25 -22.82
CA GLY A 464 -1.87 11.16 -21.45
C GLY A 464 -0.78 12.17 -21.13
N LYS A 465 -0.56 12.41 -19.84
CA LYS A 465 0.40 13.39 -19.35
C LYS A 465 1.38 12.74 -18.38
N LEU A 466 2.67 13.05 -18.52
CA LEU A 466 3.70 12.57 -17.59
C LEU A 466 4.28 13.72 -16.77
N ILE A 467 4.58 13.44 -15.51
CA ILE A 467 5.48 14.22 -14.67
C ILE A 467 6.68 13.34 -14.36
N VAL A 468 7.87 13.84 -14.68
CA VAL A 468 9.15 13.14 -14.48
C VAL A 468 9.98 13.95 -13.49
N THR A 469 10.56 13.32 -12.46
CA THR A 469 11.37 14.03 -11.47
C THR A 469 12.80 13.47 -11.40
N GLY A 470 13.76 14.36 -11.15
CA GLY A 470 15.15 14.04 -10.82
C GLY A 470 15.81 13.03 -11.76
N ILE A 471 16.27 11.93 -11.19
CA ILE A 471 17.08 10.91 -11.86
C ILE A 471 16.27 9.85 -12.62
N SER A 472 14.99 10.11 -12.91
CA SER A 472 14.17 9.11 -13.64
C SER A 472 14.77 8.75 -15.00
N GLY A 473 14.90 7.44 -15.27
CA GLY A 473 15.43 6.91 -16.51
C GLY A 473 16.95 7.05 -16.70
N THR A 474 17.71 7.41 -15.66
CA THR A 474 19.17 7.62 -15.76
C THR A 474 20.01 6.40 -15.39
N ARG A 475 19.35 5.28 -15.06
CA ARG A 475 20.02 4.03 -14.65
C ARG A 475 19.66 2.87 -15.57
N GLY A 476 20.65 1.99 -15.77
CA GLY A 476 20.46 0.72 -16.41
C GLY A 476 19.78 -0.32 -15.53
N PRO A 477 19.50 -1.53 -16.07
CA PRO A 477 18.67 -2.54 -15.39
C PRO A 477 19.16 -2.99 -14.01
N ARG A 478 20.43 -2.77 -13.68
CA ARG A 478 21.05 -3.12 -12.39
C ARG A 478 21.43 -1.89 -11.55
N GLY A 479 20.89 -0.72 -11.89
CA GLY A 479 21.18 0.52 -11.18
C GLY A 479 22.49 1.20 -11.57
N GLU A 480 23.18 0.71 -12.57
CA GLU A 480 24.41 1.31 -13.11
C GLU A 480 24.10 2.65 -13.81
N PRO A 481 24.95 3.68 -13.67
CA PRO A 481 24.74 4.96 -14.34
C PRO A 481 24.76 4.84 -15.86
N HIS A 482 23.83 5.50 -16.52
CA HIS A 482 23.81 5.66 -17.96
C HIS A 482 24.30 7.05 -18.38
N SER A 483 24.92 7.14 -19.55
CA SER A 483 25.33 8.42 -20.15
C SER A 483 24.15 9.20 -20.75
N GLN A 484 23.00 8.56 -20.91
CA GLN A 484 21.76 9.13 -21.44
C GLN A 484 20.59 8.69 -20.58
N SER A 485 19.55 9.50 -20.51
CA SER A 485 18.29 9.07 -19.92
C SER A 485 17.47 8.29 -20.95
N ALA A 486 16.87 7.19 -20.53
CA ALA A 486 15.91 6.43 -21.34
C ALA A 486 14.70 7.28 -21.77
N LEU A 487 14.43 8.38 -21.06
CA LEU A 487 13.28 9.27 -21.29
C LEU A 487 13.65 10.53 -22.09
N ASN A 488 14.88 10.70 -22.59
CA ASN A 488 15.33 11.92 -23.29
C ASN A 488 14.36 12.41 -24.37
N GLU A 489 13.89 11.52 -25.26
CA GLU A 489 12.95 11.88 -26.30
C GLU A 489 11.59 12.33 -25.76
N LEU A 490 11.07 11.65 -24.74
CA LEU A 490 9.82 12.02 -24.10
C LEU A 490 9.93 13.36 -23.38
N MET A 491 11.04 13.60 -22.70
CA MET A 491 11.31 14.84 -22.02
C MET A 491 11.62 16.01 -22.97
N GLY A 492 12.03 15.73 -24.22
CA GLY A 492 12.48 16.73 -25.17
C GLY A 492 13.75 17.44 -24.72
N ALA A 493 14.66 16.70 -24.11
CA ALA A 493 15.91 17.21 -23.56
C ALA A 493 16.98 16.12 -23.52
N LYS A 494 18.24 16.55 -23.51
CA LYS A 494 19.40 15.67 -23.29
C LYS A 494 19.81 15.68 -21.82
N PHE A 495 20.02 14.53 -21.26
CA PHE A 495 20.65 14.34 -19.96
C PHE A 495 22.14 14.70 -20.07
N MET A 496 22.60 15.65 -19.24
CA MET A 496 23.98 16.15 -19.23
C MET A 496 24.80 15.66 -18.04
N GLY A 497 24.14 15.10 -17.02
CA GLY A 497 24.76 14.59 -15.82
C GLY A 497 23.98 14.91 -14.55
N GLU A 498 24.40 14.32 -13.45
CA GLU A 498 23.84 14.55 -12.12
C GLU A 498 24.65 15.60 -11.37
N LEU A 499 23.98 16.34 -10.49
CA LEU A 499 24.68 17.17 -9.52
C LEU A 499 25.19 16.31 -8.36
N ASP A 500 26.36 16.63 -7.88
CA ASP A 500 27.01 15.96 -6.74
C ASP A 500 26.46 16.39 -5.37
N SER A 501 25.53 17.36 -5.36
CA SER A 501 24.91 17.90 -4.18
C SER A 501 23.43 17.52 -4.09
N THR A 502 22.96 17.28 -2.86
CA THR A 502 21.53 17.09 -2.54
C THR A 502 20.84 18.36 -2.07
N ASP A 503 21.55 19.44 -1.80
CA ASP A 503 20.98 20.75 -1.46
C ASP A 503 20.92 21.65 -2.70
N ASN A 504 20.00 21.36 -3.60
CA ASN A 504 19.79 22.08 -4.83
C ASN A 504 18.70 23.16 -4.66
N TRP A 505 18.76 24.20 -5.47
CA TRP A 505 17.87 25.34 -5.37
C TRP A 505 17.13 25.59 -6.67
N VAL A 506 15.89 26.06 -6.57
CA VAL A 506 15.05 26.40 -7.71
C VAL A 506 14.66 27.86 -7.61
N ARG A 507 14.79 28.59 -8.72
CA ARG A 507 14.24 29.93 -8.92
C ARG A 507 13.21 29.87 -10.05
N LEU A 508 11.97 30.19 -9.74
CA LEU A 508 10.93 30.31 -10.76
C LEU A 508 11.02 31.71 -11.38
N ARG A 509 10.93 31.78 -12.69
CA ARG A 509 10.91 33.02 -13.46
C ARG A 509 9.63 33.10 -14.25
N THR A 510 9.22 34.32 -14.67
CA THR A 510 8.07 34.51 -15.53
C THR A 510 8.08 33.47 -16.67
N PRO A 511 7.07 32.62 -16.77
CA PRO A 511 7.07 31.56 -17.76
C PRO A 511 6.92 32.13 -19.18
N PRO A 512 7.46 31.44 -20.19
CA PRO A 512 7.36 31.89 -21.58
C PRO A 512 5.94 31.85 -22.13
N LYS A 513 5.03 31.12 -21.50
CA LYS A 513 3.62 30.99 -21.87
C LYS A 513 2.72 31.22 -20.67
N ALA A 514 1.61 31.96 -20.86
CA ALA A 514 0.68 32.33 -19.80
C ALA A 514 0.06 31.11 -19.08
N GLU A 515 -0.21 30.03 -19.80
CA GLU A 515 -0.73 28.76 -19.20
C GLU A 515 0.17 28.19 -18.11
N MET A 516 1.49 28.37 -18.24
CA MET A 516 2.47 27.90 -17.27
C MET A 516 2.49 28.73 -15.98
N GLU A 517 1.77 29.82 -15.90
CA GLU A 517 1.62 30.59 -14.65
C GLU A 517 0.99 29.75 -13.53
N THR A 518 0.25 28.69 -13.88
CA THR A 518 -0.28 27.72 -12.92
C THR A 518 0.81 27.17 -12.00
N LEU A 519 2.05 26.99 -12.48
CA LEU A 519 3.17 26.50 -11.67
C LEU A 519 3.49 27.43 -10.49
N PHE A 520 3.12 28.69 -10.54
CA PHE A 520 3.41 29.69 -9.50
C PHE A 520 2.27 29.85 -8.47
N GLN A 521 1.13 29.21 -8.68
CA GLN A 521 -0.03 29.43 -7.83
C GLN A 521 0.19 28.97 -6.40
N ASN A 522 -0.15 29.84 -5.45
CA ASN A 522 -0.09 29.55 -4.01
C ASN A 522 1.29 29.10 -3.49
N ILE A 523 2.37 29.35 -4.25
CA ILE A 523 3.73 29.17 -3.76
C ILE A 523 4.12 30.39 -2.95
N PRO A 524 4.52 30.25 -1.67
CA PRO A 524 4.99 31.37 -0.86
C PRO A 524 6.15 32.10 -1.55
N HIS A 525 6.10 33.43 -1.55
CA HIS A 525 7.14 34.29 -2.16
C HIS A 525 7.46 33.99 -3.64
N ALA A 526 6.59 33.29 -4.36
CA ALA A 526 6.82 32.93 -5.76
C ALA A 526 6.82 34.13 -6.70
N ARG A 527 6.23 35.26 -6.27
CA ARG A 527 6.13 36.50 -7.09
C ARG A 527 6.82 37.66 -6.38
N HIS A 528 8.11 37.75 -6.60
CA HIS A 528 8.87 38.93 -6.26
C HIS A 528 9.08 39.77 -7.54
N ARG A 529 8.62 41.01 -7.54
CA ARG A 529 8.82 41.87 -8.69
C ARG A 529 10.25 42.39 -8.66
N ASN A 530 11.07 41.90 -9.58
CA ASN A 530 12.38 42.47 -9.82
C ASN A 530 12.20 43.70 -10.74
N GLU A 531 12.09 44.89 -10.16
CA GLU A 531 11.87 46.15 -10.91
C GLU A 531 13.02 46.46 -11.88
N SER A 532 14.25 46.08 -11.51
CA SER A 532 15.42 46.31 -12.35
C SER A 532 15.41 45.40 -13.59
N ALA A 533 14.82 44.20 -13.52
CA ALA A 533 14.74 43.27 -14.64
C ALA A 533 13.40 43.29 -15.37
N GLY A 534 12.39 44.06 -14.89
CA GLY A 534 11.06 44.09 -15.46
C GLY A 534 10.29 42.79 -15.46
N ARG A 535 10.68 41.84 -14.60
CA ARG A 535 10.12 40.49 -14.59
C ARG A 535 9.71 40.03 -13.18
N ILE A 536 8.76 39.11 -13.13
CA ILE A 536 8.35 38.44 -11.91
C ILE A 536 9.22 37.17 -11.73
N GLU A 537 9.85 37.04 -10.59
CA GLU A 537 10.64 35.86 -10.25
C GLU A 537 10.42 35.45 -8.77
N SER A 538 10.63 34.19 -8.42
CA SER A 538 10.65 33.77 -7.03
C SER A 538 12.00 34.08 -6.37
N VAL A 539 12.02 34.18 -5.05
CA VAL A 539 13.24 33.95 -4.30
C VAL A 539 13.67 32.52 -4.52
N PRO A 540 14.96 32.20 -4.64
CA PRO A 540 15.42 30.82 -4.69
C PRO A 540 14.93 30.04 -3.45
N PHE A 541 14.38 28.86 -3.64
CA PHE A 541 13.98 27.97 -2.57
C PHE A 541 14.65 26.59 -2.70
N LEU A 542 14.92 25.97 -1.55
CA LEU A 542 15.59 24.68 -1.47
C LEU A 542 14.69 23.58 -2.02
N VAL A 543 15.23 22.74 -2.90
CA VAL A 543 14.67 21.46 -3.32
C VAL A 543 15.69 20.39 -3.00
N ARG A 544 15.64 19.87 -1.76
CA ARG A 544 16.59 18.87 -1.30
C ARG A 544 16.33 17.54 -2.01
N GLY A 545 17.41 16.87 -2.45
CA GLY A 545 17.35 15.57 -3.12
C GLY A 545 18.21 15.51 -4.37
N PRO A 546 18.20 14.40 -5.10
CA PRO A 546 18.92 14.26 -6.36
C PRO A 546 18.50 15.34 -7.37
N ALA A 547 19.44 15.80 -8.18
CA ALA A 547 19.17 16.72 -9.27
C ALA A 547 20.03 16.42 -10.48
N VAL A 548 19.53 16.74 -11.66
CA VAL A 548 20.17 16.49 -12.95
C VAL A 548 20.20 17.75 -13.77
N VAL A 549 21.18 17.85 -14.67
CA VAL A 549 21.29 18.95 -15.64
C VAL A 549 20.77 18.47 -16.97
N TYR A 550 19.85 19.22 -17.56
CA TYR A 550 19.30 18.96 -18.89
C TYR A 550 19.64 20.08 -19.88
N GLU A 551 19.91 19.69 -21.11
CA GLU A 551 19.98 20.60 -22.27
C GLU A 551 18.67 20.44 -23.05
N PRO A 552 17.80 21.48 -23.13
CA PRO A 552 16.54 21.40 -23.87
C PRO A 552 16.78 21.17 -25.37
N THR A 553 15.95 20.32 -25.99
CA THR A 553 15.91 20.13 -27.46
C THR A 553 14.60 20.62 -28.04
N THR A 554 13.50 19.96 -27.71
CA THR A 554 12.13 20.35 -28.11
C THR A 554 11.32 20.93 -26.95
N ALA A 555 11.75 20.69 -25.72
CA ALA A 555 11.05 21.17 -24.54
C ALA A 555 11.22 22.68 -24.30
N THR A 556 10.18 23.30 -23.77
CA THR A 556 10.19 24.69 -23.31
C THR A 556 10.71 24.75 -21.87
N PRO A 557 11.84 25.44 -21.60
CA PRO A 557 12.39 25.58 -20.27
C PRO A 557 11.65 26.61 -19.41
N VAL A 558 11.52 26.35 -18.09
CA VAL A 558 10.90 27.25 -17.10
C VAL A 558 11.73 27.27 -15.83
N GLY A 559 12.06 28.46 -15.34
CA GLY A 559 12.85 28.64 -14.12
C GLY A 559 14.30 28.20 -14.26
N GLU A 560 14.99 28.25 -13.16
CA GLU A 560 16.42 27.97 -13.08
C GLU A 560 16.73 26.98 -11.97
N LEU A 561 17.57 26.00 -12.27
CA LEU A 561 18.23 25.14 -11.30
C LEU A 561 19.56 25.78 -10.89
N LEU A 562 19.77 25.94 -9.58
CA LEU A 562 20.97 26.54 -9.04
C LEU A 562 21.67 25.51 -8.12
N LYS A 563 23.00 25.46 -8.23
CA LYS A 563 23.82 24.71 -7.29
C LYS A 563 24.01 25.47 -5.98
N PRO A 564 24.38 24.79 -4.87
CA PRO A 564 24.72 25.47 -3.64
C PRO A 564 26.08 26.19 -3.71
N HIS A 565 26.21 27.27 -2.98
CA HIS A 565 27.47 27.96 -2.79
C HIS A 565 28.38 27.15 -1.86
N ARG A 566 29.36 26.47 -2.43
CA ARG A 566 30.38 25.68 -1.68
C ARG A 566 31.77 26.08 -2.10
N SER A 567 32.65 26.29 -1.12
CA SER A 567 34.10 26.37 -1.38
C SER A 567 34.73 24.99 -1.21
N THR A 568 35.86 24.76 -1.86
CA THR A 568 36.63 23.53 -1.70
C THR A 568 37.11 23.28 -0.25
N LEU A 569 37.28 24.34 0.53
CA LEU A 569 37.62 24.27 1.97
C LEU A 569 36.43 23.80 2.84
N HIS A 570 35.20 24.00 2.38
CA HIS A 570 34.01 23.58 3.11
C HIS A 570 33.69 22.08 3.01
N SER A 571 34.25 21.37 2.02
CA SER A 571 34.05 19.92 1.88
C SER A 571 34.54 19.11 3.08
N GLU A 572 35.50 19.62 3.82
CA GLU A 572 36.08 19.00 5.02
C GLU A 572 35.34 19.39 6.30
N ASN A 573 34.49 20.41 6.26
CA ASN A 573 33.69 20.84 7.41
C ASN A 573 32.48 19.95 7.61
N ARG A 574 32.39 19.27 8.77
CA ARG A 574 31.27 18.38 9.11
C ARG A 574 29.90 19.03 8.98
N TYR A 575 29.77 20.33 9.22
CA TYR A 575 28.51 21.06 9.11
C TYR A 575 28.02 21.24 7.67
N ASN A 576 28.90 21.15 6.68
CA ASN A 576 28.51 21.25 5.27
C ASN A 576 27.81 20.01 4.71
N LYS A 577 27.88 18.89 5.41
CA LYS A 577 27.18 17.66 5.01
C LYS A 577 25.69 17.70 5.37
N ASP A 578 25.40 18.32 6.49
CA ASP A 578 24.10 18.21 7.13
C ASP A 578 23.21 19.44 6.87
N TRP A 579 23.84 20.60 6.58
CA TRP A 579 23.12 21.86 6.43
C TRP A 579 23.18 22.39 5.00
N PRO A 580 22.03 22.75 4.39
CA PRO A 580 22.02 23.32 3.05
C PRO A 580 22.74 24.65 3.00
N MET A 581 23.59 24.81 2.00
CA MET A 581 24.24 26.08 1.70
C MET A 581 23.35 26.96 0.82
N SER A 582 23.55 28.26 0.81
CA SER A 582 22.81 29.20 -0.01
C SER A 582 22.96 28.93 -1.52
N ALA A 583 21.96 29.35 -2.29
CA ALA A 583 21.99 29.27 -3.74
C ALA A 583 23.15 30.07 -4.35
N ASP A 584 23.81 29.51 -5.34
CA ASP A 584 24.90 30.10 -6.12
C ASP A 584 24.51 30.21 -7.61
N ALA A 585 25.34 29.69 -8.48
CA ALA A 585 25.19 29.82 -9.92
C ALA A 585 24.10 28.93 -10.51
N THR A 586 23.41 29.45 -11.53
CA THR A 586 22.50 28.67 -12.37
C THR A 586 23.29 27.63 -13.17
N VAL A 587 22.82 26.38 -13.15
CA VAL A 587 23.41 25.25 -13.87
C VAL A 587 22.55 24.73 -15.02
N GLY A 588 21.27 25.09 -15.07
CA GLY A 588 20.35 24.67 -16.13
C GLY A 588 18.92 25.11 -15.85
N PRO A 589 17.96 24.67 -16.67
CA PRO A 589 16.55 24.89 -16.42
C PRO A 589 16.07 24.04 -15.23
N ALA A 590 15.17 24.58 -14.43
CA ALA A 590 14.55 23.85 -13.32
C ALA A 590 13.43 22.90 -13.79
N ILE A 591 12.67 23.34 -14.81
CA ILE A 591 11.49 22.63 -15.32
C ILE A 591 11.52 22.67 -16.84
N LEU A 592 11.07 21.60 -17.45
CA LEU A 592 10.94 21.45 -18.90
C LEU A 592 9.51 21.00 -19.22
N LEU A 593 8.88 21.60 -20.21
CA LEU A 593 7.58 21.16 -20.73
C LEU A 593 7.71 20.80 -22.21
N ASN A 594 7.49 19.52 -22.52
CA ASN A 594 7.50 19.01 -23.89
C ASN A 594 6.09 18.55 -24.31
N HIS A 595 5.72 18.83 -25.54
CA HIS A 595 4.46 18.39 -26.13
C HIS A 595 4.74 17.30 -27.17
N ILE A 596 4.06 16.17 -27.06
CA ILE A 596 4.23 15.01 -27.95
C ILE A 596 2.85 14.47 -28.29
N GLY A 597 2.56 14.33 -29.59
CA GLY A 597 1.26 13.86 -30.03
C GLY A 597 0.13 14.71 -29.45
N LYS A 598 -0.79 14.09 -28.73
CA LYS A 598 -1.87 14.75 -28.00
C LYS A 598 -1.55 15.03 -26.53
N GLY A 599 -0.40 14.55 -26.07
CA GLY A 599 0.01 14.60 -24.66
C GLY A 599 1.11 15.60 -24.35
N SER A 600 1.60 15.54 -23.13
CA SER A 600 2.69 16.39 -22.66
C SER A 600 3.51 15.71 -21.59
N VAL A 601 4.78 16.08 -21.49
CA VAL A 601 5.71 15.62 -20.45
C VAL A 601 6.28 16.84 -19.75
N LEU A 602 6.08 16.93 -18.43
CA LEU A 602 6.68 17.94 -17.58
C LEU A 602 7.78 17.29 -16.75
N THR A 603 8.99 17.83 -16.88
CA THR A 603 10.17 17.28 -16.20
C THR A 603 10.69 18.29 -15.19
N PHE A 604 10.92 17.83 -13.95
CA PHE A 604 11.67 18.57 -12.94
C PHE A 604 13.12 18.10 -12.95
N ALA A 605 14.04 19.01 -13.10
CA ALA A 605 15.46 18.74 -13.03
C ALA A 605 15.94 18.40 -11.61
N ALA A 606 15.29 18.95 -10.58
CA ALA A 606 15.44 18.56 -9.18
C ALA A 606 14.34 17.56 -8.75
N SER A 607 14.33 17.17 -7.50
CA SER A 607 13.42 16.17 -6.92
C SER A 607 12.47 16.79 -5.88
N PRO A 608 11.43 17.56 -6.29
CA PRO A 608 10.49 18.13 -5.34
C PRO A 608 9.70 17.08 -4.56
N ASP A 609 9.54 15.89 -5.09
CA ASP A 609 8.99 14.71 -4.45
C ASP A 609 9.88 14.26 -3.26
N TRP A 610 11.16 14.02 -3.49
CA TRP A 610 12.11 13.68 -2.44
C TRP A 610 12.15 14.75 -1.35
N ALA A 611 12.23 16.02 -1.76
CA ALA A 611 12.26 17.17 -0.85
C ALA A 611 11.00 17.24 0.04
N THR A 612 9.82 16.92 -0.49
CA THR A 612 8.55 16.95 0.26
C THR A 612 8.51 15.94 1.40
N ALA A 613 9.24 14.83 1.33
CA ALA A 613 9.36 13.85 2.41
C ALA A 613 10.63 14.02 3.26
N SER A 614 11.55 14.93 2.89
CA SER A 614 12.78 15.17 3.64
C SER A 614 12.55 16.01 4.91
N ASP A 615 13.59 16.17 5.71
CA ASP A 615 13.61 17.08 6.87
C ASP A 615 13.34 18.55 6.49
N HIS A 616 13.65 18.91 5.24
CA HIS A 616 13.42 20.23 4.67
C HIS A 616 12.19 20.23 3.74
N HIS A 617 11.05 19.73 4.25
CA HIS A 617 9.78 19.65 3.53
C HIS A 617 9.07 21.01 3.42
N LEU A 618 9.62 21.88 2.58
CA LEU A 618 9.08 23.21 2.38
C LEU A 618 7.73 23.17 1.63
N THR A 619 6.89 24.18 1.88
CA THR A 619 5.59 24.31 1.21
C THR A 619 5.72 24.43 -0.29
N GLU A 620 6.78 25.09 -0.75
CA GLU A 620 7.09 25.33 -2.17
C GLU A 620 7.21 24.04 -2.97
N THR A 621 7.92 23.03 -2.44
CA THR A 621 8.14 21.77 -3.14
C THR A 621 6.85 20.99 -3.35
N ARG A 622 6.02 20.91 -2.31
CA ARG A 622 4.69 20.29 -2.37
C ARG A 622 3.77 21.00 -3.35
N LYS A 623 3.70 22.33 -3.26
CA LYS A 623 2.87 23.16 -4.14
C LYS A 623 3.30 23.02 -5.59
N LEU A 624 4.61 22.95 -5.84
CA LEU A 624 5.14 22.83 -7.19
C LEU A 624 4.68 21.53 -7.87
N LEU A 625 4.71 20.40 -7.14
CA LEU A 625 4.19 19.12 -7.63
C LEU A 625 2.69 19.18 -7.93
N ALA A 626 1.91 19.72 -7.00
CA ALA A 626 0.46 19.85 -7.16
C ALA A 626 0.11 20.77 -8.34
N ASN A 627 0.83 21.87 -8.49
CA ASN A 627 0.62 22.81 -9.59
C ASN A 627 0.98 22.20 -10.95
N ALA A 628 1.98 21.30 -11.00
CA ALA A 628 2.28 20.53 -12.20
C ALA A 628 1.11 19.63 -12.61
N VAL A 629 0.47 18.96 -11.65
CA VAL A 629 -0.74 18.17 -11.94
C VAL A 629 -1.87 19.08 -12.44
N ARG A 630 -2.11 20.21 -11.78
CA ARG A 630 -3.15 21.18 -12.19
C ARG A 630 -2.89 21.79 -13.57
N LEU A 631 -1.64 22.06 -13.91
CA LEU A 631 -1.24 22.53 -15.24
C LEU A 631 -1.55 21.49 -16.32
N LEU A 632 -1.20 20.23 -16.07
CA LEU A 632 -1.37 19.15 -17.04
C LEU A 632 -2.81 18.63 -17.12
N SER A 633 -3.59 18.77 -16.03
CA SER A 633 -5.02 18.45 -15.96
C SER A 633 -5.84 19.66 -15.51
N PRO A 634 -5.99 20.69 -16.38
CA PRO A 634 -6.68 21.93 -16.00
C PRO A 634 -8.20 21.76 -15.83
N THR A 635 -8.76 20.67 -16.33
CA THR A 635 -10.19 20.37 -16.29
C THR A 635 -10.52 19.29 -15.27
N GLN A 636 -9.95 19.38 -14.07
CA GLN A 636 -10.24 18.44 -12.98
C GLN A 636 -11.76 18.37 -12.71
N ARG A 637 -12.22 17.16 -12.38
CA ARG A 637 -13.64 16.93 -12.12
C ARG A 637 -14.14 17.68 -10.89
N LEU A 638 -13.28 17.79 -9.89
CA LEU A 638 -13.49 18.59 -8.69
C LEU A 638 -12.17 19.13 -8.15
N VAL A 639 -12.24 20.28 -7.50
CA VAL A 639 -11.14 20.88 -6.75
C VAL A 639 -11.56 20.95 -5.29
N ILE A 640 -10.72 20.44 -4.40
CA ILE A 640 -10.96 20.42 -2.96
C ILE A 640 -9.92 21.32 -2.28
N GLU A 641 -10.39 22.23 -1.44
CA GLU A 641 -9.59 23.07 -0.57
C GLU A 641 -9.92 22.73 0.88
N ALA A 642 -8.95 22.20 1.62
CA ALA A 642 -9.09 21.82 3.02
C ALA A 642 -7.75 22.00 3.77
N PRO A 643 -7.73 21.95 5.10
CA PRO A 643 -6.48 21.88 5.86
C PRO A 643 -5.65 20.63 5.52
N THR A 644 -4.33 20.72 5.59
CA THR A 644 -3.41 19.59 5.33
C THR A 644 -3.62 18.41 6.29
N THR A 645 -4.33 18.61 7.38
CA THR A 645 -4.74 17.58 8.36
C THR A 645 -6.00 16.80 7.94
N VAL A 646 -6.56 17.10 6.77
CA VAL A 646 -7.71 16.39 6.21
C VAL A 646 -7.25 15.58 5.00
N GLN A 647 -7.43 14.27 5.03
CA GLN A 647 -7.27 13.43 3.85
C GLN A 647 -8.61 13.35 3.10
N THR A 648 -8.54 13.23 1.78
CA THR A 648 -9.74 13.14 0.93
C THR A 648 -9.64 11.95 0.01
N VAL A 649 -10.75 11.21 -0.08
CA VAL A 649 -10.91 10.12 -1.06
C VAL A 649 -12.18 10.39 -1.84
N VAL A 650 -12.09 10.34 -3.16
CA VAL A 650 -13.22 10.63 -4.04
C VAL A 650 -13.62 9.37 -4.79
N THR A 651 -14.90 9.01 -4.70
CA THR A 651 -15.46 7.90 -5.46
C THR A 651 -16.68 8.36 -6.27
N HIS A 652 -17.01 7.58 -7.29
CA HIS A 652 -18.08 7.90 -8.23
C HIS A 652 -19.01 6.72 -8.43
N GLU A 653 -20.30 7.02 -8.45
CA GLU A 653 -21.34 6.11 -8.86
C GLU A 653 -22.02 6.64 -10.13
N PRO A 654 -21.68 6.12 -11.30
CA PRO A 654 -22.20 6.61 -12.59
C PRO A 654 -23.72 6.52 -12.70
N ALA A 655 -24.31 5.43 -12.23
CA ALA A 655 -25.76 5.16 -12.33
C ALA A 655 -26.61 6.25 -11.68
N THR A 656 -26.19 6.77 -10.54
CA THR A 656 -26.87 7.84 -9.80
C THR A 656 -26.31 9.22 -10.08
N ARG A 657 -25.25 9.33 -10.88
CA ARG A 657 -24.46 10.54 -11.14
C ARG A 657 -24.03 11.23 -9.84
N THR A 658 -23.50 10.43 -8.90
CA THR A 658 -23.11 10.89 -7.57
C THR A 658 -21.61 10.75 -7.36
N LEU A 659 -20.96 11.85 -7.01
CA LEU A 659 -19.61 11.84 -6.42
C LEU A 659 -19.75 11.74 -4.91
N ARG A 660 -18.93 10.88 -4.30
CA ARG A 660 -18.76 10.80 -2.84
C ARG A 660 -17.40 11.34 -2.50
N VAL A 661 -17.37 12.33 -1.64
CA VAL A 661 -16.13 12.89 -1.11
C VAL A 661 -16.04 12.47 0.36
N HIS A 662 -15.18 11.50 0.64
CA HIS A 662 -14.81 11.11 1.99
C HIS A 662 -13.80 12.11 2.53
N LEU A 663 -14.08 12.64 3.70
CA LEU A 663 -13.24 13.58 4.44
C LEU A 663 -12.79 12.91 5.73
N LEU A 664 -11.49 12.80 5.92
CA LEU A 664 -10.86 12.08 7.04
C LEU A 664 -10.00 13.08 7.82
N GLY A 665 -10.56 13.59 8.91
CA GLY A 665 -9.88 14.58 9.74
C GLY A 665 -8.88 13.94 10.68
N TYR A 666 -7.63 14.38 10.61
CA TYR A 666 -6.54 13.96 11.48
C TYR A 666 -6.02 15.17 12.24
N ASN A 667 -6.09 15.10 13.57
CA ASN A 667 -5.54 16.13 14.44
C ASN A 667 -4.41 15.51 15.27
N ALA A 668 -3.18 15.73 14.84
CA ALA A 668 -2.01 15.26 15.56
C ALA A 668 -1.53 16.34 16.54
N PRO A 669 -1.68 16.15 17.85
CA PRO A 669 -1.06 17.03 18.83
C PRO A 669 0.47 16.99 18.70
N PRO A 670 1.19 17.94 19.31
CA PRO A 670 2.66 17.97 19.26
C PRO A 670 3.26 16.62 19.71
N GLN A 671 4.20 16.14 18.94
CA GLN A 671 4.89 14.88 19.26
C GLN A 671 5.94 15.08 20.34
N THR A 672 6.20 14.03 21.12
CA THR A 672 7.26 14.03 22.11
C THR A 672 8.63 13.81 21.47
N THR A 673 9.68 14.22 22.17
CA THR A 673 11.06 13.95 21.74
C THR A 673 11.33 12.43 21.70
N PRO A 674 12.05 11.91 20.68
CA PRO A 674 12.48 10.52 20.68
C PRO A 674 13.32 10.17 21.92
N ALA A 675 13.07 9.01 22.49
CA ALA A 675 13.89 8.48 23.58
C ALA A 675 15.09 7.70 23.01
N LYS A 676 16.14 7.52 23.81
CA LYS A 676 17.36 6.83 23.41
C LYS A 676 17.12 5.40 22.92
N ASP A 677 16.18 4.70 23.55
CA ASP A 677 15.75 3.34 23.21
C ASP A 677 14.70 3.29 22.11
N ARG A 678 14.20 4.45 21.67
CA ARG A 678 13.20 4.62 20.63
C ARG A 678 13.60 5.78 19.71
N PRO A 679 14.36 5.52 18.63
CA PRO A 679 14.89 6.56 17.78
C PRO A 679 13.83 7.22 16.85
N TYR A 680 12.59 6.77 16.90
CA TYR A 680 11.46 7.33 16.16
C TYR A 680 10.40 7.90 17.12
N VAL A 681 9.68 8.90 16.64
CA VAL A 681 8.56 9.50 17.38
C VAL A 681 7.27 8.79 16.94
N LEU A 682 6.62 8.14 17.92
CA LEU A 682 5.33 7.52 17.65
C LEU A 682 4.25 8.59 17.39
N PRO A 683 3.33 8.36 16.46
CA PRO A 683 2.17 9.22 16.33
C PRO A 683 1.40 9.27 17.66
N VAL A 684 0.89 10.44 18.01
CA VAL A 684 0.00 10.57 19.16
C VAL A 684 -1.41 10.13 18.72
N PRO A 685 -2.09 9.27 19.49
CA PRO A 685 -3.43 8.84 19.15
C PRO A 685 -4.42 10.01 19.06
N ILE A 686 -5.38 9.91 18.16
CA ILE A 686 -6.43 10.91 17.99
C ILE A 686 -7.47 10.71 19.10
N GLU A 687 -7.59 11.66 20.01
CA GLU A 687 -8.57 11.64 21.09
C GLU A 687 -9.84 12.38 20.71
N ASP A 688 -9.70 13.60 20.22
CA ASP A 688 -10.82 14.47 19.86
C ASP A 688 -11.06 14.52 18.34
N ALA A 689 -12.31 14.59 17.95
CA ALA A 689 -12.65 14.84 16.55
C ALA A 689 -12.30 16.29 16.17
N PRO A 690 -11.58 16.52 15.06
CA PRO A 690 -11.23 17.86 14.65
C PRO A 690 -12.44 18.61 14.05
N MET A 691 -12.42 19.94 14.19
CA MET A 691 -13.33 20.81 13.44
C MET A 691 -12.55 21.46 12.29
N TYR A 692 -13.08 21.35 11.06
CA TYR A 692 -12.41 21.91 9.88
C TYR A 692 -13.39 22.38 8.82
N ARG A 693 -12.89 23.24 7.94
CA ARG A 693 -13.63 23.75 6.79
C ARG A 693 -13.10 23.12 5.51
N VAL A 694 -14.05 22.81 4.61
CA VAL A 694 -13.75 22.29 3.28
C VAL A 694 -14.53 23.10 2.26
N ARG A 695 -13.86 23.42 1.16
CA ARG A 695 -14.46 24.02 -0.03
C ARG A 695 -14.29 23.06 -1.20
N ILE A 696 -15.37 22.77 -1.90
CA ILE A 696 -15.36 21.92 -3.08
C ILE A 696 -15.96 22.67 -4.25
N THR A 697 -15.22 22.74 -5.34
CA THR A 697 -15.71 23.27 -6.62
C THR A 697 -15.81 22.12 -7.61
N THR A 698 -16.99 21.90 -8.20
CA THR A 698 -17.21 20.84 -9.20
C THR A 698 -17.26 21.41 -10.61
N ARG A 699 -16.79 20.63 -11.59
CA ARG A 699 -16.92 21.00 -13.00
C ARG A 699 -18.38 20.91 -13.46
N GLU A 700 -19.06 19.82 -13.09
CA GLU A 700 -20.45 19.60 -13.44
C GLU A 700 -21.39 20.40 -12.51
N PRO A 701 -22.50 20.96 -13.04
CA PRO A 701 -23.51 21.61 -12.22
C PRO A 701 -24.16 20.65 -11.24
N LEU A 702 -24.18 21.01 -9.97
CA LEU A 702 -24.76 20.19 -8.92
C LEU A 702 -26.27 20.32 -8.86
N LYS A 703 -26.99 19.21 -8.75
CA LYS A 703 -28.43 19.16 -8.44
C LYS A 703 -28.68 19.22 -6.93
N SER A 704 -27.91 18.41 -6.18
CA SER A 704 -28.05 18.39 -4.72
C SER A 704 -26.72 18.07 -4.04
N VAL A 705 -26.62 18.51 -2.78
CA VAL A 705 -25.53 18.19 -1.88
C VAL A 705 -26.10 17.69 -0.56
N LYS A 706 -25.52 16.61 -0.01
CA LYS A 706 -25.92 16.06 1.28
C LYS A 706 -24.68 15.63 2.05
N ALA A 707 -24.61 15.95 3.34
CA ALA A 707 -23.68 15.37 4.29
C ALA A 707 -24.34 14.18 5.00
N LEU A 708 -23.58 13.16 5.38
CA LEU A 708 -24.09 12.04 6.15
C LEU A 708 -24.27 12.39 7.62
N ASN A 709 -23.31 13.15 8.18
CA ASN A 709 -23.37 13.56 9.58
C ASN A 709 -24.28 14.77 9.75
N ARG A 710 -25.22 14.70 10.69
CA ARG A 710 -26.18 15.78 10.96
C ARG A 710 -25.52 17.06 11.50
N SER A 711 -24.35 16.93 12.11
CA SER A 711 -23.57 18.05 12.66
C SER A 711 -22.86 18.87 11.58
N THR A 712 -22.71 18.34 10.37
CA THR A 712 -22.02 19.03 9.28
C THR A 712 -22.88 20.15 8.71
N GLN A 713 -22.34 21.35 8.72
CA GLN A 713 -22.99 22.52 8.14
C GLN A 713 -22.61 22.65 6.66
N LEU A 714 -23.61 22.77 5.79
CA LEU A 714 -23.42 22.89 4.34
C LEU A 714 -23.96 24.23 3.84
N ASN A 715 -23.17 24.87 2.98
CA ASN A 715 -23.60 26.01 2.18
C ASN A 715 -23.25 25.75 0.71
N ARG A 716 -24.24 25.77 -0.18
CA ARG A 716 -24.04 25.56 -1.62
C ARG A 716 -24.37 26.83 -2.40
N ARG A 717 -23.51 27.17 -3.35
CA ARG A 717 -23.69 28.28 -4.32
C ARG A 717 -23.33 27.77 -5.72
N GLY A 718 -24.32 27.32 -6.48
CA GLY A 718 -24.05 26.73 -7.80
C GLY A 718 -23.21 25.45 -7.69
N ASN A 719 -22.00 25.49 -8.26
CA ASN A 719 -21.02 24.40 -8.23
C ASN A 719 -20.07 24.44 -7.03
N LEU A 720 -20.19 25.48 -6.19
CA LEU A 720 -19.38 25.66 -5.01
C LEU A 720 -20.11 25.14 -3.78
N VAL A 721 -19.42 24.31 -2.98
CA VAL A 721 -19.91 23.76 -1.71
C VAL A 721 -18.90 24.14 -0.63
N ASP A 722 -19.37 24.89 0.36
CA ASP A 722 -18.63 25.11 1.61
C ASP A 722 -19.21 24.19 2.69
N ALA A 723 -18.36 23.47 3.39
CA ALA A 723 -18.75 22.59 4.50
C ALA A 723 -17.92 22.91 5.76
N VAL A 724 -18.59 22.87 6.94
CA VAL A 724 -17.92 22.84 8.24
C VAL A 724 -18.20 21.48 8.85
N VAL A 725 -17.17 20.71 9.02
CA VAL A 725 -17.21 19.33 9.54
C VAL A 725 -16.66 19.30 10.96
N ASN A 726 -17.35 18.58 11.82
CA ASN A 726 -16.93 18.34 13.21
C ASN A 726 -17.03 16.84 13.48
N ASP A 727 -16.20 16.08 12.80
CA ASP A 727 -16.11 14.61 12.99
C ASP A 727 -14.81 14.09 12.34
N ILE A 728 -14.44 12.86 12.70
CA ILE A 728 -13.33 12.10 12.12
C ILE A 728 -13.60 11.76 10.65
N HIS A 729 -14.81 11.30 10.34
CA HIS A 729 -15.17 10.86 9.00
C HIS A 729 -16.52 11.41 8.56
N GLU A 730 -16.49 12.19 7.49
CA GLU A 730 -17.69 12.70 6.80
C GLU A 730 -17.72 12.20 5.36
N VAL A 731 -18.92 12.01 4.81
CA VAL A 731 -19.10 11.76 3.37
C VAL A 731 -20.06 12.81 2.81
N LEU A 732 -19.57 13.60 1.88
CA LEU A 732 -20.38 14.53 1.11
C LEU A 732 -20.84 13.88 -0.19
N LEU A 733 -22.14 13.81 -0.38
CA LEU A 733 -22.80 13.28 -1.58
C LEU A 733 -23.10 14.45 -2.53
N LEU A 734 -22.40 14.50 -3.65
CA LEU A 734 -22.51 15.56 -4.67
C LEU A 734 -23.21 14.96 -5.90
N ARG A 735 -24.50 15.24 -6.09
CA ARG A 735 -25.26 14.75 -7.24
C ARG A 735 -25.32 15.82 -8.33
N TYR A 736 -24.97 15.45 -9.57
CA TYR A 736 -24.92 16.34 -10.74
C TYR A 736 -25.79 15.90 -11.90
#